data_0f7012fec7aeedc7b597ba2fe1eb8f5c
#
_entry.id   0f7012fec7aeedc7b597ba2fe1eb8f5c
#
_cell.length_a   1.000
_cell.length_b   1.000
_cell.length_c   1.000
_cell.angle_alpha   90.00
_cell.angle_beta   90.00
_cell.angle_gamma   90.00
#
_symmetry.space_group_name_H-M   'P 1'
#
loop_
_entity.id
_entity.type
_entity.pdbx_description
1 polymer ?
#
loop_
_entity_poly.entity_id
_entity_poly.type
_entity_poly.pdbx_seq_one_letter_code
_entity_poly.pdbx_strand_id
1 'polypeptide(L)'
;MEEDTKVLEEVVVVGYGTQKKINLTGAVAVVDDKQVIGRSADNLSKLLQGAVPNMNVTVSNGRPGQGGSINIRGINSISSSATPLILVDGVEGTIDAVNPNDVESISVLKDASSAAVYGARAAYGVILVTTKSGNDGKTRVSYNGRYSFGSPTVSRDFETRGYYSAAINDMFYSTYQGSNYTNYNDEDYYEMWIRRNDKTENPERPWVVIKDGEYKYYGNFDWYNYFMDESRPTWEHNISVSGGNKKVHYFLSGAYYDQKGVIRKNMDSFTKYNFRSKVSIEIAPWLKISNNTSYKKDSYPFPGPGAINNLFDAISKHALASIVPINPDGTYMGNATVITGGYRPANDLSAILEYGKHKNEDTNYFFNTTFEAVMTPVKNVTVTANYSFAQHEYTAMNRSANYPYSRVPGEVLWKTDGYGLNTLYERSNHDWFHSYNIYGNYTNTFADVHHVSATAGVNYETKFFKDIKIQRNDLLSEDLTDFNLANGDEMSIAGGKNRYALFGLFYRLNYDYKNRYLFEFSGRYDGSSRFARGHRYGFFPSVSAGWRINEEKFFAPLRKQISNLKLRFSLGALGNQQVGYYDYLQTISSGGTISYAFGDKNKASGASISAPNASDFTWETVVTKNIGLDLGLLNNRLNMTADIYVRDTKDMLMASKDLPNVYGASSPKTNAANLRTKGWEASISWNDSFNLKGKAFHYSVVLGLADNTTKVTKYNNDNKTLGTPYEGQQLGEIWGYVVDGLFKTDEEAENYPVNQSYVNNILNISVKSQGLHAGDVKYVDLDGDNIISPTLSANDVKDQKVIGNSLPRYTYSVRLAADWNGIDFSALLQGVGRQHWYPNGETSLFWGPYARPYCTFIPKDFLTDVWSEDNPDAYFPRPRGYVALDVNPRELSKPNTRYLQNVAYCRLKNVTVGYSLPRTWLKALHMERVRVYFSGENLFTFSPLHSNYIDPEHAGASTSWKSGHTNVTSYPMSKTYSFGIDVTF
;
A
#
# COMPACT_ATOMS: atom_id res chain seq x y z
N MET A 1 22.48 -27.15 23.06
CA MET A 1 23.61 -27.37 22.13
C MET A 1 23.19 -27.98 20.78
N GLU A 2 22.02 -28.59 20.66
CA GLU A 2 21.55 -29.17 19.39
C GLU A 2 20.84 -28.15 18.45
N GLU A 3 20.40 -26.98 18.97
CA GLU A 3 19.70 -25.98 18.13
C GLU A 3 20.63 -25.08 17.29
N ASP A 4 21.86 -24.87 17.71
CA ASP A 4 22.83 -24.00 16.99
C ASP A 4 23.35 -24.62 15.68
N THR A 5 23.38 -25.94 15.58
CA THR A 5 23.71 -26.64 14.33
C THR A 5 22.56 -26.61 13.32
N LYS A 6 21.30 -26.52 13.79
CA LYS A 6 20.12 -26.47 12.90
C LYS A 6 20.04 -25.18 12.09
N VAL A 7 20.43 -24.02 12.63
CA VAL A 7 20.43 -22.74 11.91
C VAL A 7 21.41 -22.72 10.73
N LEU A 8 22.52 -23.43 10.82
CA LEU A 8 23.51 -23.53 9.74
C LEU A 8 23.14 -24.59 8.69
N GLU A 9 22.30 -25.56 9.05
CA GLU A 9 21.77 -26.56 8.13
C GLU A 9 20.42 -26.21 7.52
N GLU A 10 19.88 -25.03 7.86
CA GLU A 10 18.64 -24.54 7.30
C GLU A 10 18.68 -24.56 5.77
N VAL A 11 17.71 -25.26 5.19
CA VAL A 11 17.55 -25.39 3.74
C VAL A 11 16.57 -24.32 3.27
N VAL A 12 16.97 -23.52 2.31
CA VAL A 12 16.20 -22.43 1.73
C VAL A 12 15.76 -22.81 0.32
N VAL A 13 14.49 -22.57 0.00
CA VAL A 13 14.00 -22.70 -1.37
C VAL A 13 14.56 -21.54 -2.20
N VAL A 14 15.32 -21.86 -3.24
CA VAL A 14 15.90 -20.88 -4.15
C VAL A 14 15.75 -21.37 -5.58
N GLY A 15 14.91 -20.72 -6.34
CA GLY A 15 14.65 -21.15 -7.71
C GLY A 15 13.89 -22.48 -7.78
N TYR A 16 14.29 -23.30 -8.71
CA TYR A 16 13.75 -24.64 -8.96
C TYR A 16 14.48 -25.72 -8.12
N GLY A 17 14.90 -25.38 -6.89
CA GLY A 17 15.59 -26.29 -6.01
C GLY A 17 15.75 -25.72 -4.60
N THR A 18 16.42 -26.48 -3.74
CA THR A 18 16.73 -26.09 -2.37
C THR A 18 18.25 -26.00 -2.19
N GLN A 19 18.71 -25.06 -1.38
CA GLN A 19 20.13 -24.91 -1.04
C GLN A 19 20.29 -24.74 0.46
N LYS A 20 21.40 -25.20 1.03
CA LYS A 20 21.77 -24.88 2.40
C LYS A 20 22.03 -23.38 2.51
N LYS A 21 21.44 -22.71 3.48
CA LYS A 21 21.58 -21.26 3.73
C LYS A 21 23.06 -20.83 3.75
N ILE A 22 23.90 -21.64 4.34
CA ILE A 22 25.35 -21.38 4.45
C ILE A 22 26.05 -21.32 3.09
N ASN A 23 25.54 -22.02 2.08
CA ASN A 23 26.12 -22.09 0.74
C ASN A 23 25.56 -21.06 -0.24
N LEU A 24 24.56 -20.26 0.19
CA LEU A 24 24.02 -19.20 -0.65
C LEU A 24 25.05 -18.10 -0.90
N THR A 25 25.18 -17.69 -2.15
CA THR A 25 26.06 -16.61 -2.60
C THR A 25 25.32 -15.32 -2.93
N GLY A 26 24.00 -15.40 -3.15
CA GLY A 26 23.13 -14.26 -3.37
C GLY A 26 22.54 -13.67 -2.08
N ALA A 27 21.91 -12.49 -2.20
CA ALA A 27 21.24 -11.81 -1.10
C ALA A 27 19.81 -12.36 -0.90
N VAL A 28 19.65 -13.25 0.07
CA VAL A 28 18.38 -13.92 0.40
C VAL A 28 18.04 -13.68 1.87
N ALA A 29 16.80 -13.28 2.14
CA ALA A 29 16.25 -13.21 3.50
C ALA A 29 15.14 -14.25 3.66
N VAL A 30 15.04 -14.86 4.83
CA VAL A 30 14.01 -15.86 5.15
C VAL A 30 13.20 -15.38 6.35
N VAL A 31 11.88 -15.48 6.24
CA VAL A 31 10.90 -15.23 7.29
C VAL A 31 10.23 -16.57 7.61
N ASP A 32 10.33 -17.03 8.84
CA ASP A 32 9.73 -18.27 9.30
C ASP A 32 8.27 -18.08 9.74
N ASP A 33 7.57 -19.18 9.97
CA ASP A 33 6.19 -19.20 10.41
C ASP A 33 5.99 -18.51 11.78
N LYS A 34 6.97 -18.62 12.70
CA LYS A 34 6.92 -18.02 14.05
C LYS A 34 6.83 -16.48 14.00
N GLN A 35 7.33 -15.87 12.91
CA GLN A 35 7.29 -14.42 12.71
C GLN A 35 5.94 -13.94 12.18
N VAL A 36 5.13 -14.84 11.66
CA VAL A 36 3.84 -14.57 11.01
C VAL A 36 2.67 -14.98 11.89
N ILE A 37 2.76 -16.17 12.51
CA ILE A 37 1.69 -16.73 13.35
C ILE A 37 1.54 -15.93 14.64
N GLY A 38 0.28 -15.71 15.05
CA GLY A 38 -0.07 -14.97 16.28
C GLY A 38 -0.19 -13.46 16.12
N ARG A 39 0.19 -12.91 14.95
CA ARG A 39 -0.08 -11.52 14.61
C ARG A 39 -1.47 -11.37 13.97
N SER A 40 -2.13 -10.25 14.27
CA SER A 40 -3.48 -9.96 13.77
C SER A 40 -3.41 -9.12 12.50
N ALA A 41 -3.53 -9.75 11.35
CA ALA A 41 -3.73 -9.03 10.09
C ALA A 41 -4.62 -9.83 9.14
N ASP A 42 -5.41 -9.11 8.37
CA ASP A 42 -6.29 -9.64 7.34
C ASP A 42 -5.52 -10.21 6.14
N ASN A 43 -4.30 -9.72 5.89
CA ASN A 43 -3.50 -10.05 4.71
C ASN A 43 -2.04 -10.37 5.06
N LEU A 44 -1.45 -11.32 4.32
CA LEU A 44 -0.07 -11.75 4.53
C LEU A 44 0.95 -10.63 4.23
N SER A 45 0.67 -9.75 3.26
CA SER A 45 1.53 -8.61 2.95
C SER A 45 1.77 -7.70 4.15
N LYS A 46 0.73 -7.40 4.96
CA LYS A 46 0.85 -6.58 6.17
C LYS A 46 1.74 -7.24 7.23
N LEU A 47 1.72 -8.57 7.34
CA LEU A 47 2.54 -9.31 8.29
C LEU A 47 4.04 -9.28 7.95
N LEU A 48 4.37 -9.01 6.68
CA LEU A 48 5.76 -8.85 6.23
C LEU A 48 6.35 -7.47 6.53
N GLN A 49 5.56 -6.52 7.00
CA GLN A 49 6.02 -5.19 7.33
C GLN A 49 7.06 -5.23 8.47
N GLY A 50 8.27 -4.70 8.22
CA GLY A 50 9.39 -4.75 9.15
C GLY A 50 10.04 -6.13 9.32
N ALA A 51 9.63 -7.16 8.56
CA ALA A 51 10.19 -8.51 8.67
C ALA A 51 11.57 -8.64 8.00
N VAL A 52 11.79 -7.93 6.89
CA VAL A 52 13.01 -8.02 6.08
C VAL A 52 13.59 -6.63 5.85
N PRO A 53 14.90 -6.41 6.13
CA PRO A 53 15.55 -5.15 5.83
C PRO A 53 15.46 -4.80 4.32
N ASN A 54 15.18 -3.54 4.02
CA ASN A 54 15.02 -3.01 2.65
C ASN A 54 13.88 -3.64 1.83
N MET A 55 12.94 -4.28 2.50
CA MET A 55 11.62 -4.61 1.95
C MET A 55 10.60 -3.67 2.60
N ASN A 56 10.15 -2.70 1.84
CA ASN A 56 9.16 -1.74 2.28
C ASN A 56 7.76 -2.25 1.92
N VAL A 57 6.92 -2.37 2.92
CA VAL A 57 5.49 -2.67 2.74
C VAL A 57 4.70 -1.45 3.15
N THR A 58 4.01 -0.85 2.19
CA THR A 58 3.26 0.38 2.38
C THR A 58 1.77 0.09 2.36
N VAL A 59 1.06 0.49 3.40
CA VAL A 59 -0.40 0.34 3.50
C VAL A 59 -1.02 1.72 3.30
N SER A 60 -1.76 1.90 2.22
CA SER A 60 -2.29 3.21 1.80
C SER A 60 -3.49 3.68 2.62
N ASN A 61 -4.22 2.78 3.27
CA ASN A 61 -5.37 3.11 4.13
C ASN A 61 -5.75 1.92 5.02
N GLY A 62 -6.67 2.16 5.97
CA GLY A 62 -7.13 1.15 6.93
C GLY A 62 -8.33 0.31 6.49
N ARG A 63 -8.75 0.35 5.22
CA ARG A 63 -9.89 -0.41 4.71
C ARG A 63 -9.75 -1.91 5.02
N PRO A 64 -10.80 -2.58 5.49
CA PRO A 64 -10.81 -4.03 5.64
C PRO A 64 -10.45 -4.74 4.33
N GLY A 65 -9.61 -5.77 4.40
CA GLY A 65 -9.16 -6.52 3.22
C GLY A 65 -8.09 -5.81 2.36
N GLN A 66 -7.75 -4.54 2.62
CA GLN A 66 -6.72 -3.82 1.88
C GLN A 66 -5.33 -4.42 2.15
N GLY A 67 -4.66 -4.88 1.10
CA GLY A 67 -3.29 -5.37 1.16
C GLY A 67 -2.23 -4.27 1.20
N GLY A 68 -0.99 -4.66 1.51
CA GLY A 68 0.17 -3.79 1.44
C GLY A 68 0.87 -3.85 0.08
N SER A 69 1.30 -2.71 -0.45
CA SER A 69 2.19 -2.64 -1.61
C SER A 69 3.62 -2.94 -1.20
N ILE A 70 4.26 -3.90 -1.87
CA ILE A 70 5.60 -4.36 -1.51
C ILE A 70 6.63 -3.81 -2.50
N ASN A 71 7.70 -3.25 -1.97
CA ASN A 71 8.85 -2.77 -2.72
C ASN A 71 10.15 -3.33 -2.11
N ILE A 72 11.07 -3.81 -2.95
CA ILE A 72 12.36 -4.37 -2.53
C ILE A 72 13.49 -3.48 -3.04
N ARG A 73 14.32 -2.94 -2.12
CA ARG A 73 15.51 -2.14 -2.43
C ARG A 73 15.21 -0.84 -3.20
N GLY A 74 14.07 -0.16 -2.88
CA GLY A 74 13.72 1.17 -3.39
C GLY A 74 13.02 1.17 -4.75
N ILE A 75 12.78 2.35 -5.30
CA ILE A 75 12.10 2.53 -6.60
C ILE A 75 13.01 2.02 -7.71
N ASN A 76 12.49 1.11 -8.49
CA ASN A 76 13.24 0.39 -9.50
C ASN A 76 12.85 0.77 -10.94
N SER A 77 11.70 1.39 -11.13
CA SER A 77 11.23 1.88 -12.41
C SER A 77 10.35 3.12 -12.23
N ILE A 78 10.35 4.01 -13.20
CA ILE A 78 9.43 5.15 -13.32
C ILE A 78 8.41 4.92 -14.44
N SER A 79 8.54 3.83 -15.19
CA SER A 79 7.66 3.45 -16.30
C SER A 79 6.59 2.44 -15.91
N SER A 80 6.80 1.67 -14.84
CA SER A 80 5.92 0.57 -14.42
C SER A 80 5.74 0.52 -12.90
N SER A 81 4.80 -0.29 -12.42
CA SER A 81 4.49 -0.46 -10.99
C SER A 81 5.62 -1.09 -10.16
N ALA A 82 6.69 -1.58 -10.76
CA ALA A 82 7.91 -2.10 -10.12
C ALA A 82 7.65 -3.04 -8.91
N THR A 83 6.63 -3.92 -9.01
CA THR A 83 6.28 -4.87 -7.96
C THR A 83 7.12 -6.15 -8.06
N PRO A 84 7.54 -6.77 -6.94
CA PRO A 84 8.26 -8.03 -6.95
C PRO A 84 7.39 -9.17 -7.50
N LEU A 85 8.02 -10.18 -8.07
CA LEU A 85 7.35 -11.42 -8.44
C LEU A 85 7.00 -12.21 -7.17
N ILE A 86 5.75 -12.62 -7.04
CA ILE A 86 5.28 -13.43 -5.91
C ILE A 86 4.99 -14.83 -6.42
N LEU A 87 5.63 -15.83 -5.81
CA LEU A 87 5.42 -17.24 -6.12
C LEU A 87 4.93 -17.96 -4.87
N VAL A 88 3.80 -18.64 -4.98
CA VAL A 88 3.25 -19.50 -3.93
C VAL A 88 3.46 -20.95 -4.35
N ASP A 89 4.29 -21.69 -3.61
CA ASP A 89 4.73 -23.05 -3.95
C ASP A 89 5.23 -23.15 -5.42
N GLY A 90 5.96 -22.13 -5.88
CA GLY A 90 6.58 -22.09 -7.20
C GLY A 90 5.70 -21.53 -8.33
N VAL A 91 4.46 -21.16 -8.08
CA VAL A 91 3.51 -20.63 -9.07
C VAL A 91 3.23 -19.16 -8.81
N GLU A 92 3.13 -18.33 -9.86
CA GLU A 92 2.74 -16.93 -9.73
C GLU A 92 1.37 -16.79 -9.07
N GLY A 93 1.31 -15.94 -8.06
CA GLY A 93 0.08 -15.70 -7.31
C GLY A 93 0.09 -14.36 -6.59
N THR A 94 -0.99 -14.09 -5.88
CA THR A 94 -1.14 -12.91 -5.03
C THR A 94 -0.83 -13.28 -3.59
N ILE A 95 0.06 -12.54 -2.93
CA ILE A 95 0.46 -12.83 -1.54
C ILE A 95 -0.73 -12.81 -0.58
N ASP A 96 -1.69 -11.92 -0.81
CA ASP A 96 -2.89 -11.76 0.03
C ASP A 96 -3.98 -12.81 -0.27
N ALA A 97 -3.75 -13.69 -1.26
CA ALA A 97 -4.57 -14.88 -1.46
C ALA A 97 -4.17 -16.05 -0.53
N VAL A 98 -2.99 -15.98 0.09
CA VAL A 98 -2.50 -17.01 1.00
C VAL A 98 -3.04 -16.79 2.41
N ASN A 99 -3.55 -17.85 3.04
CA ASN A 99 -3.85 -17.82 4.47
C ASN A 99 -2.53 -17.80 5.27
N PRO A 100 -2.30 -16.79 6.14
CA PRO A 100 -1.08 -16.72 6.94
C PRO A 100 -0.79 -17.99 7.78
N ASN A 101 -1.82 -18.69 8.24
CA ASN A 101 -1.67 -19.91 9.03
C ASN A 101 -1.19 -21.13 8.23
N ASP A 102 -1.30 -21.06 6.89
CA ASP A 102 -0.79 -22.12 5.99
C ASP A 102 0.69 -21.90 5.61
N VAL A 103 1.29 -20.78 5.96
CA VAL A 103 2.68 -20.47 5.59
C VAL A 103 3.65 -21.30 6.45
N GLU A 104 4.64 -21.91 5.81
CA GLU A 104 5.78 -22.56 6.44
C GLU A 104 6.99 -21.62 6.47
N SER A 105 7.29 -20.98 5.33
CA SER A 105 8.38 -20.00 5.22
C SER A 105 8.17 -19.05 4.05
N ILE A 106 8.82 -17.88 4.13
CA ILE A 106 8.85 -16.92 3.04
C ILE A 106 10.30 -16.55 2.77
N SER A 107 10.77 -16.80 1.54
CA SER A 107 12.10 -16.40 1.08
C SER A 107 12.01 -15.18 0.19
N VAL A 108 12.81 -14.14 0.50
CA VAL A 108 12.86 -12.89 -0.27
C VAL A 108 14.21 -12.82 -0.99
N LEU A 109 14.20 -12.93 -2.31
CA LEU A 109 15.35 -12.85 -3.18
C LEU A 109 15.53 -11.41 -3.64
N LYS A 110 16.64 -10.77 -3.22
CA LYS A 110 16.82 -9.33 -3.34
C LYS A 110 17.81 -8.90 -4.43
N ASP A 111 18.59 -9.82 -4.95
CA ASP A 111 19.58 -9.55 -6.00
C ASP A 111 19.36 -10.39 -7.25
N ALA A 112 20.06 -10.02 -8.33
CA ALA A 112 19.90 -10.68 -9.61
C ALA A 112 20.43 -12.14 -9.61
N SER A 113 21.42 -12.48 -8.76
CA SER A 113 21.96 -13.86 -8.76
C SER A 113 20.98 -14.83 -8.14
N SER A 114 20.37 -14.48 -7.00
CA SER A 114 19.36 -15.33 -6.36
C SER A 114 18.08 -15.46 -7.20
N ALA A 115 17.76 -14.45 -8.00
CA ALA A 115 16.54 -14.35 -8.78
C ALA A 115 16.67 -14.76 -10.26
N ALA A 116 17.89 -15.02 -10.77
CA ALA A 116 18.18 -15.21 -12.19
C ALA A 116 17.33 -16.27 -12.89
N VAL A 117 17.07 -17.40 -12.22
CA VAL A 117 16.28 -18.50 -12.80
C VAL A 117 14.81 -18.15 -13.03
N TYR A 118 14.31 -17.06 -12.43
CA TYR A 118 12.95 -16.54 -12.64
C TYR A 118 12.89 -15.49 -13.75
N GLY A 119 14.03 -15.02 -14.24
CA GLY A 119 14.23 -14.22 -15.46
C GLY A 119 13.45 -12.92 -15.49
N ALA A 120 12.75 -12.72 -16.59
CA ALA A 120 12.10 -11.48 -17.00
C ALA A 120 11.02 -10.92 -16.06
N ARG A 121 10.64 -11.61 -15.02
CA ARG A 121 9.63 -11.15 -14.04
C ARG A 121 10.24 -10.83 -12.68
N ALA A 122 11.50 -11.22 -12.49
CA ALA A 122 12.22 -11.10 -11.24
C ALA A 122 13.02 -9.78 -11.09
N ALA A 123 12.91 -8.87 -12.04
CA ALA A 123 13.69 -7.63 -12.10
C ALA A 123 13.62 -6.79 -10.82
N TYR A 124 12.49 -6.86 -10.12
CA TYR A 124 12.22 -6.09 -8.90
C TYR A 124 12.28 -6.93 -7.61
N GLY A 125 12.88 -8.15 -7.71
CA GLY A 125 12.98 -9.12 -6.63
C GLY A 125 11.91 -10.19 -6.71
N VAL A 126 12.07 -11.24 -5.89
CA VAL A 126 11.12 -12.38 -5.84
C VAL A 126 10.78 -12.68 -4.38
N ILE A 127 9.52 -12.95 -4.14
CA ILE A 127 8.99 -13.44 -2.86
C ILE A 127 8.47 -14.85 -3.08
N LEU A 128 9.13 -15.83 -2.44
CA LEU A 128 8.74 -17.23 -2.49
C LEU A 128 7.99 -17.57 -1.21
N VAL A 129 6.73 -17.88 -1.31
CA VAL A 129 5.90 -18.36 -0.20
C VAL A 129 5.82 -19.88 -0.29
N THR A 130 6.37 -20.56 0.71
CA THR A 130 6.25 -22.01 0.87
C THR A 130 5.15 -22.30 1.88
N THR A 131 4.19 -23.13 1.49
CA THR A 131 3.09 -23.51 2.37
C THR A 131 3.34 -24.86 3.04
N LYS A 132 2.74 -25.04 4.21
CA LYS A 132 2.85 -26.25 5.03
C LYS A 132 2.50 -27.49 4.21
N SER A 133 3.15 -28.59 4.54
CA SER A 133 2.94 -29.91 3.97
C SER A 133 2.76 -30.96 5.07
N GLY A 134 2.25 -32.13 4.72
CA GLY A 134 2.21 -33.29 5.62
C GLY A 134 3.61 -33.85 5.84
N ASN A 135 3.84 -34.36 7.04
CA ASN A 135 5.07 -35.04 7.44
C ASN A 135 4.76 -36.45 7.89
N ASP A 136 5.79 -37.33 7.90
CA ASP A 136 5.65 -38.66 8.49
C ASP A 136 5.24 -38.55 9.95
N GLY A 137 4.19 -39.28 10.35
CA GLY A 137 3.71 -39.33 11.71
C GLY A 137 2.19 -39.46 11.83
N LYS A 138 1.71 -39.35 13.05
CA LYS A 138 0.27 -39.38 13.34
C LYS A 138 -0.42 -38.16 12.72
N THR A 139 -1.68 -38.35 12.36
CA THR A 139 -2.54 -37.23 11.96
C THR A 139 -2.65 -36.24 13.12
N ARG A 140 -2.43 -34.96 12.79
CA ARG A 140 -2.62 -33.83 13.71
C ARG A 140 -3.74 -32.96 13.21
N VAL A 141 -4.63 -32.59 14.11
CA VAL A 141 -5.68 -31.61 13.87
C VAL A 141 -5.32 -30.35 14.66
N SER A 142 -5.21 -29.22 13.99
CA SER A 142 -4.92 -27.94 14.64
C SER A 142 -6.04 -26.96 14.39
N TYR A 143 -6.45 -26.26 15.44
CA TYR A 143 -7.42 -25.18 15.38
C TYR A 143 -6.81 -23.91 15.96
N ASN A 144 -6.96 -22.80 15.26
CA ASN A 144 -6.65 -21.44 15.71
C ASN A 144 -7.93 -20.60 15.65
N GLY A 145 -8.35 -20.06 16.78
CA GLY A 145 -9.46 -19.13 16.90
C GLY A 145 -9.00 -17.78 17.44
N ARG A 146 -9.46 -16.66 16.86
CA ARG A 146 -9.10 -15.33 17.31
C ARG A 146 -10.29 -14.37 17.21
N TYR A 147 -10.47 -13.60 18.27
CA TYR A 147 -11.36 -12.45 18.31
C TYR A 147 -10.52 -11.19 18.49
N SER A 148 -10.84 -10.16 17.72
CA SER A 148 -10.13 -8.89 17.78
C SER A 148 -11.11 -7.73 17.72
N PHE A 149 -10.68 -6.58 18.26
CA PHE A 149 -11.37 -5.31 18.07
C PHE A 149 -10.35 -4.22 17.80
N GLY A 150 -10.73 -3.25 16.98
CA GLY A 150 -9.84 -2.19 16.53
C GLY A 150 -10.39 -0.82 16.83
N SER A 151 -9.51 0.18 16.92
CA SER A 151 -9.84 1.59 17.01
C SER A 151 -8.90 2.40 16.13
N PRO A 152 -9.25 3.62 15.68
CA PRO A 152 -8.37 4.46 14.90
C PRO A 152 -7.03 4.75 15.59
N THR A 153 -5.95 4.88 14.80
CA THR A 153 -4.61 5.24 15.28
C THR A 153 -4.46 6.74 15.59
N VAL A 154 -5.37 7.56 15.06
CA VAL A 154 -5.33 9.03 15.09
C VAL A 154 -6.38 9.60 16.02
N SER A 155 -6.22 10.89 16.38
CA SER A 155 -7.19 11.63 17.19
C SER A 155 -8.53 11.79 16.46
N ARG A 156 -9.62 11.92 17.24
CA ARG A 156 -11.00 12.15 16.80
C ARG A 156 -11.64 13.31 17.54
N ASP A 157 -10.83 14.06 18.26
CA ASP A 157 -11.29 15.19 19.06
C ASP A 157 -11.51 16.41 18.18
N PHE A 158 -12.63 16.38 17.43
CA PHE A 158 -13.04 17.47 16.57
C PHE A 158 -13.96 18.44 17.30
N GLU A 159 -14.08 19.66 16.75
CA GLU A 159 -15.04 20.67 17.26
C GLU A 159 -16.47 20.23 16.95
N THR A 160 -17.22 19.93 18.00
CA THR A 160 -18.64 19.51 17.91
C THR A 160 -19.62 20.58 18.37
N ARG A 161 -19.14 21.73 18.85
CA ARG A 161 -20.00 22.82 19.27
C ARG A 161 -20.38 23.66 18.05
N GLY A 162 -21.70 23.75 17.79
CA GLY A 162 -22.23 24.40 16.60
C GLY A 162 -21.81 25.86 16.47
N TYR A 163 -21.81 26.61 17.59
CA TYR A 163 -21.35 28.00 17.62
C TYR A 163 -19.94 28.17 17.05
N TYR A 164 -18.97 27.40 17.55
CA TYR A 164 -17.57 27.52 17.12
C TYR A 164 -17.38 27.01 15.70
N SER A 165 -18.03 25.92 15.35
CA SER A 165 -17.97 25.36 13.98
C SER A 165 -18.47 26.36 12.95
N ALA A 166 -19.64 27.02 13.19
CA ALA A 166 -20.19 28.05 12.31
C ALA A 166 -19.29 29.30 12.24
N ALA A 167 -18.87 29.81 13.41
CA ALA A 167 -18.06 31.02 13.50
C ALA A 167 -16.68 30.86 12.78
N ILE A 168 -16.03 29.69 12.93
CA ILE A 168 -14.77 29.44 12.25
C ILE A 168 -14.98 29.36 10.73
N ASN A 169 -16.02 28.66 10.28
CA ASN A 169 -16.29 28.57 8.84
C ASN A 169 -16.63 29.95 8.25
N ASP A 170 -17.45 30.76 8.91
CA ASP A 170 -17.79 32.10 8.47
C ASP A 170 -16.58 33.03 8.47
N MET A 171 -15.72 32.95 9.49
CA MET A 171 -14.47 33.73 9.57
C MET A 171 -13.60 33.48 8.34
N PHE A 172 -13.33 32.21 7.98
CA PHE A 172 -12.48 31.88 6.84
C PHE A 172 -13.17 32.13 5.50
N TYR A 173 -14.47 31.86 5.39
CA TYR A 173 -15.21 32.07 4.14
C TYR A 173 -15.31 33.53 3.78
N SER A 174 -15.59 34.41 4.77
CA SER A 174 -15.71 35.83 4.57
C SER A 174 -14.40 36.49 4.07
N THR A 175 -13.25 35.97 4.43
CA THR A 175 -11.94 36.48 3.93
C THR A 175 -11.75 36.23 2.42
N TYR A 176 -12.46 35.26 1.86
CA TYR A 176 -12.42 34.94 0.44
C TYR A 176 -13.60 35.58 -0.30
N GLN A 177 -14.82 35.41 0.20
CA GLN A 177 -16.05 35.74 -0.53
C GLN A 177 -16.61 37.12 -0.17
N GLY A 178 -16.18 37.69 0.96
CA GLY A 178 -16.74 38.95 1.48
C GLY A 178 -18.11 38.82 2.15
N SER A 179 -18.57 37.59 2.34
CA SER A 179 -19.83 37.26 3.02
C SER A 179 -19.63 35.97 3.82
N ASN A 180 -20.49 35.73 4.78
CA ASN A 180 -20.49 34.53 5.57
C ASN A 180 -20.84 33.29 4.73
N TYR A 181 -20.32 32.14 5.15
CA TYR A 181 -20.72 30.84 4.62
C TYR A 181 -22.14 30.46 5.07
N THR A 182 -22.49 30.81 6.27
CA THR A 182 -23.81 30.56 6.80
C THR A 182 -24.75 31.75 6.61
N ASN A 183 -26.07 31.50 6.67
CA ASN A 183 -27.11 32.52 6.70
C ASN A 183 -27.52 32.86 8.13
N TYR A 184 -26.71 32.52 9.14
CA TYR A 184 -26.98 32.83 10.55
C TYR A 184 -26.81 34.31 10.81
N ASN A 185 -27.80 34.88 11.52
CA ASN A 185 -27.77 36.23 12.03
C ASN A 185 -27.34 36.26 13.53
N ASP A 186 -27.30 37.46 14.14
CA ASP A 186 -26.86 37.58 15.53
C ASP A 186 -27.76 36.82 16.54
N GLU A 187 -29.05 36.72 16.26
CA GLU A 187 -29.99 35.93 17.08
C GLU A 187 -29.67 34.41 16.95
N ASP A 188 -29.41 33.94 15.75
CA ASP A 188 -29.05 32.56 15.52
C ASP A 188 -27.71 32.20 16.22
N TYR A 189 -26.76 33.12 16.19
CA TYR A 189 -25.48 32.95 16.91
C TYR A 189 -25.69 32.98 18.45
N TYR A 190 -26.61 33.83 18.96
CA TYR A 190 -26.96 33.82 20.37
C TYR A 190 -27.61 32.49 20.77
N GLU A 191 -28.53 31.97 19.97
CA GLU A 191 -29.17 30.67 20.19
C GLU A 191 -28.17 29.52 20.20
N MET A 192 -27.17 29.51 19.31
CA MET A 192 -26.08 28.55 19.35
C MET A 192 -25.18 28.75 20.60
N TRP A 193 -24.91 30.00 20.98
CA TRP A 193 -24.08 30.32 22.15
C TRP A 193 -24.67 29.79 23.46
N ILE A 194 -25.98 29.95 23.71
CA ILE A 194 -26.60 29.43 24.91
C ILE A 194 -26.64 27.90 24.97
N ARG A 195 -26.60 27.24 23.82
CA ARG A 195 -26.54 25.76 23.66
C ARG A 195 -25.11 25.18 23.60
N ARG A 196 -24.08 25.98 23.48
CA ARG A 196 -22.71 25.54 23.19
C ARG A 196 -22.12 24.48 24.13
N ASN A 197 -22.68 24.32 25.32
CA ASN A 197 -22.27 23.34 26.32
C ASN A 197 -23.20 22.13 26.42
N ASP A 198 -24.29 22.10 25.63
CA ASP A 198 -25.24 20.98 25.65
C ASP A 198 -24.62 19.79 24.89
N LYS A 199 -24.20 18.77 25.64
CA LYS A 199 -23.66 17.55 25.03
C LYS A 199 -24.73 16.68 24.38
N THR A 200 -25.97 16.84 24.81
CA THR A 200 -27.17 16.19 24.26
C THR A 200 -28.26 17.23 24.12
N GLU A 201 -29.20 16.96 23.22
CA GLU A 201 -30.32 17.88 23.01
C GLU A 201 -31.15 18.08 24.32
N ASN A 202 -31.38 19.33 24.65
CA ASN A 202 -32.26 19.69 25.78
C ASN A 202 -33.67 19.95 25.25
N PRO A 203 -34.69 19.23 25.74
CA PRO A 203 -36.10 19.43 25.29
C PRO A 203 -36.63 20.86 25.46
N GLU A 204 -36.13 21.62 26.44
CA GLU A 204 -36.56 23.03 26.67
C GLU A 204 -35.90 23.98 25.64
N ARG A 205 -34.81 23.59 25.01
CA ARG A 205 -34.11 24.35 23.98
C ARG A 205 -33.60 23.41 22.90
N PRO A 206 -34.48 22.88 22.03
CA PRO A 206 -34.13 21.89 21.05
C PRO A 206 -33.06 22.40 20.08
N TRP A 207 -32.34 21.49 19.49
CA TRP A 207 -31.26 21.81 18.50
C TRP A 207 -31.82 22.26 17.16
N VAL A 208 -33.04 21.86 16.82
CA VAL A 208 -33.74 22.31 15.60
C VAL A 208 -35.05 22.96 16.00
N VAL A 209 -35.24 24.17 15.49
CA VAL A 209 -36.48 24.89 15.67
C VAL A 209 -37.08 25.26 14.32
N ILE A 210 -38.41 25.44 14.26
CA ILE A 210 -39.08 25.93 13.06
C ILE A 210 -39.36 27.43 13.28
N LYS A 211 -38.76 28.27 12.39
CA LYS A 211 -38.93 29.72 12.41
C LYS A 211 -39.19 30.17 10.97
N ASP A 212 -40.24 30.96 10.78
CA ASP A 212 -40.68 31.48 9.47
C ASP A 212 -40.89 30.39 8.40
N GLY A 213 -41.31 29.17 8.81
CA GLY A 213 -41.53 28.05 7.93
C GLY A 213 -40.27 27.30 7.51
N GLU A 214 -39.12 27.60 8.10
CA GLU A 214 -37.83 26.94 7.82
C GLU A 214 -37.29 26.22 9.05
N TYR A 215 -36.48 25.20 8.85
CA TYR A 215 -35.64 24.59 9.90
C TYR A 215 -34.45 25.52 10.20
N LYS A 216 -34.28 25.88 11.48
CA LYS A 216 -33.08 26.54 12.02
C LYS A 216 -32.34 25.55 12.91
N TYR A 217 -31.02 25.42 12.69
CA TYR A 217 -30.21 24.41 13.36
C TYR A 217 -29.21 25.07 14.32
N TYR A 218 -29.31 24.72 15.59
CA TYR A 218 -28.47 25.26 16.69
C TYR A 218 -27.81 24.17 17.52
N GLY A 219 -27.57 23.00 16.90
CA GLY A 219 -27.06 21.81 17.57
C GLY A 219 -25.58 21.85 17.95
N ASN A 220 -25.16 20.79 18.67
CA ASN A 220 -23.76 20.45 18.92
C ASN A 220 -23.53 19.00 18.47
N PHE A 221 -23.64 18.78 17.19
CA PHE A 221 -23.72 17.45 16.63
C PHE A 221 -22.35 16.89 16.29
N ASP A 222 -22.11 15.65 16.73
CA ASP A 222 -20.84 14.91 16.45
C ASP A 222 -20.97 14.10 15.17
N TRP A 223 -20.64 14.74 14.05
CA TRP A 223 -20.65 14.11 12.74
C TRP A 223 -19.66 12.96 12.62
N TYR A 224 -18.50 13.00 13.31
CA TYR A 224 -17.54 11.91 13.25
C TYR A 224 -18.13 10.63 13.84
N ASN A 225 -18.61 10.68 15.06
CA ASN A 225 -19.21 9.52 15.72
C ASN A 225 -20.57 9.11 15.12
N TYR A 226 -21.25 9.99 14.41
CA TYR A 226 -22.43 9.64 13.62
C TYR A 226 -22.09 8.75 12.42
N PHE A 227 -21.06 9.10 11.66
CA PHE A 227 -20.66 8.34 10.47
C PHE A 227 -19.81 7.13 10.81
N MET A 228 -18.98 7.18 11.87
CA MET A 228 -17.93 6.19 12.12
C MET A 228 -18.10 5.49 13.48
N ASP A 229 -17.89 4.19 13.47
CA ASP A 229 -17.82 3.38 14.68
C ASP A 229 -16.39 3.36 15.24
N GLU A 230 -16.27 3.32 16.56
CA GLU A 230 -14.99 3.22 17.24
C GLU A 230 -14.44 1.80 17.24
N SER A 231 -15.33 0.81 17.30
CA SER A 231 -14.96 -0.59 17.44
C SER A 231 -15.15 -1.35 16.13
N ARG A 232 -14.15 -2.14 15.77
CA ARG A 232 -14.14 -3.00 14.59
C ARG A 232 -13.95 -4.45 15.03
N PRO A 233 -15.03 -5.16 15.37
CA PRO A 233 -14.91 -6.57 15.74
C PRO A 233 -14.47 -7.40 14.55
N THR A 234 -13.58 -8.35 14.82
CA THR A 234 -13.05 -9.28 13.82
C THR A 234 -13.03 -10.68 14.42
N TRP A 235 -13.50 -11.65 13.66
CA TRP A 235 -13.43 -13.08 13.99
C TRP A 235 -12.57 -13.81 12.97
N GLU A 236 -11.74 -14.71 13.46
CA GLU A 236 -10.94 -15.59 12.63
C GLU A 236 -10.97 -17.00 13.18
N HIS A 237 -11.20 -17.96 12.30
CA HIS A 237 -11.20 -19.38 12.60
C HIS A 237 -10.40 -20.11 11.54
N ASN A 238 -9.41 -20.88 11.96
CA ASN A 238 -8.58 -21.71 11.10
C ASN A 238 -8.59 -23.14 11.64
N ILE A 239 -8.77 -24.09 10.75
CA ILE A 239 -8.61 -25.51 11.04
C ILE A 239 -7.67 -26.13 10.02
N SER A 240 -6.79 -27.00 10.46
CA SER A 240 -5.92 -27.77 9.57
C SER A 240 -5.75 -29.21 10.05
N VAL A 241 -5.58 -30.10 9.09
CA VAL A 241 -5.30 -31.51 9.29
C VAL A 241 -4.06 -31.87 8.51
N SER A 242 -3.04 -32.42 9.16
CA SER A 242 -1.80 -32.83 8.52
C SER A 242 -1.36 -34.20 9.02
N GLY A 243 -0.70 -34.96 8.16
CA GLY A 243 -0.17 -36.28 8.52
C GLY A 243 0.45 -36.95 7.31
N GLY A 244 0.88 -38.17 7.54
CA GLY A 244 1.44 -38.97 6.45
C GLY A 244 2.20 -40.18 6.92
N ASN A 245 2.65 -40.91 5.93
CA ASN A 245 3.57 -42.02 6.09
C ASN A 245 4.59 -42.00 4.92
N LYS A 246 5.51 -42.93 4.87
CA LYS A 246 6.56 -42.98 3.84
C LYS A 246 6.06 -42.88 2.39
N LYS A 247 4.77 -43.18 2.13
CA LYS A 247 4.19 -43.17 0.78
C LYS A 247 3.26 -42.01 0.51
N VAL A 248 2.56 -41.50 1.53
CA VAL A 248 1.51 -40.49 1.34
C VAL A 248 1.67 -39.41 2.40
N HIS A 249 1.74 -38.15 2.00
CA HIS A 249 1.69 -36.99 2.88
C HIS A 249 0.52 -36.09 2.47
N TYR A 250 -0.16 -35.53 3.45
CA TYR A 250 -1.28 -34.66 3.21
C TYR A 250 -1.35 -33.51 4.20
N PHE A 251 -1.77 -32.36 3.69
CA PHE A 251 -2.14 -31.15 4.45
C PHE A 251 -3.44 -30.60 3.91
N LEU A 252 -4.43 -30.44 4.78
CA LEU A 252 -5.72 -29.82 4.44
C LEU A 252 -5.95 -28.67 5.41
N SER A 253 -6.43 -27.54 4.91
CA SER A 253 -6.81 -26.40 5.77
C SER A 253 -8.06 -25.71 5.29
N GLY A 254 -8.78 -25.11 6.23
CA GLY A 254 -9.92 -24.24 6.00
C GLY A 254 -9.87 -23.04 6.94
N ALA A 255 -10.22 -21.85 6.43
CA ALA A 255 -10.22 -20.63 7.23
C ALA A 255 -11.43 -19.77 6.91
N TYR A 256 -11.93 -19.12 7.93
CA TYR A 256 -12.96 -18.10 7.89
C TYR A 256 -12.46 -16.85 8.61
N TYR A 257 -12.68 -15.69 7.99
CA TYR A 257 -12.35 -14.37 8.51
C TYR A 257 -13.49 -13.40 8.25
N ASP A 258 -13.96 -12.71 9.27
CA ASP A 258 -14.98 -11.65 9.18
C ASP A 258 -14.52 -10.44 9.96
N GLN A 259 -14.48 -9.28 9.31
CA GLN A 259 -14.10 -8.00 9.89
C GLN A 259 -15.16 -6.96 9.57
N LYS A 260 -15.70 -6.31 10.60
CA LYS A 260 -16.55 -5.14 10.43
C LYS A 260 -15.72 -3.90 10.16
N GLY A 261 -16.25 -3.02 9.33
CA GLY A 261 -15.64 -1.74 9.01
C GLY A 261 -15.94 -0.63 10.02
N VAL A 262 -15.63 0.62 9.64
CA VAL A 262 -15.87 1.80 10.50
C VAL A 262 -17.18 2.50 10.21
N ILE A 263 -17.82 2.25 9.08
CA ILE A 263 -19.06 2.97 8.74
C ILE A 263 -20.19 2.46 9.63
N ARG A 264 -20.77 3.36 10.41
CA ARG A 264 -21.79 3.00 11.40
C ARG A 264 -23.13 2.65 10.77
N LYS A 265 -23.54 3.40 9.74
CA LYS A 265 -24.82 3.19 9.04
C LYS A 265 -24.62 2.32 7.82
N ASN A 266 -25.38 1.22 7.72
CA ASN A 266 -25.22 0.22 6.65
C ASN A 266 -23.77 -0.29 6.55
N MET A 267 -23.24 -0.68 7.68
CA MET A 267 -21.86 -1.08 7.97
C MET A 267 -21.15 -1.78 6.80
N ASP A 268 -19.98 -1.28 6.47
CA ASP A 268 -19.05 -2.02 5.59
C ASP A 268 -18.46 -3.23 6.33
N SER A 269 -18.16 -4.28 5.59
CA SER A 269 -17.59 -5.49 6.17
C SER A 269 -16.72 -6.23 5.15
N PHE A 270 -15.78 -7.02 5.65
CA PHE A 270 -14.93 -7.86 4.81
C PHE A 270 -14.99 -9.30 5.30
N THR A 271 -15.41 -10.19 4.42
CA THR A 271 -15.49 -11.62 4.71
C THR A 271 -14.56 -12.39 3.79
N LYS A 272 -13.83 -13.35 4.32
CA LYS A 272 -12.87 -14.16 3.56
C LYS A 272 -12.97 -15.63 3.93
N TYR A 273 -12.98 -16.48 2.93
CA TYR A 273 -12.90 -17.95 3.04
C TYR A 273 -11.65 -18.42 2.32
N ASN A 274 -10.88 -19.29 2.98
CA ASN A 274 -9.75 -19.97 2.36
C ASN A 274 -9.90 -21.47 2.51
N PHE A 275 -9.48 -22.20 1.50
CA PHE A 275 -9.33 -23.67 1.52
C PHE A 275 -8.02 -24.04 0.84
N ARG A 276 -7.30 -25.02 1.39
CA ARG A 276 -6.10 -25.58 0.78
C ARG A 276 -6.07 -27.09 0.95
N SER A 277 -5.65 -27.78 -0.11
CA SER A 277 -5.34 -29.21 -0.12
C SER A 277 -3.98 -29.42 -0.75
N LYS A 278 -3.06 -30.05 -0.05
CA LYS A 278 -1.74 -30.43 -0.56
C LYS A 278 -1.50 -31.90 -0.26
N VAL A 279 -1.40 -32.71 -1.31
CA VAL A 279 -1.22 -34.15 -1.22
C VAL A 279 -0.04 -34.58 -2.06
N SER A 280 0.79 -35.45 -1.55
CA SER A 280 1.88 -36.07 -2.31
C SER A 280 1.93 -37.56 -2.08
N ILE A 281 2.14 -38.34 -3.15
CA ILE A 281 2.12 -39.79 -3.15
C ILE A 281 3.39 -40.29 -3.84
N GLU A 282 4.13 -41.15 -3.16
CA GLU A 282 5.23 -41.93 -3.76
C GLU A 282 4.63 -43.19 -4.40
N ILE A 283 4.43 -43.14 -5.72
CA ILE A 283 3.87 -44.26 -6.49
C ILE A 283 4.90 -45.38 -6.64
N ALA A 284 6.15 -44.99 -6.86
CA ALA A 284 7.28 -45.88 -6.97
C ALA A 284 8.55 -45.20 -6.41
N PRO A 285 9.61 -45.89 -6.02
CA PRO A 285 10.83 -45.29 -5.49
C PRO A 285 11.46 -44.23 -6.40
N TRP A 286 11.13 -44.24 -7.67
CA TRP A 286 11.63 -43.32 -8.69
C TRP A 286 10.59 -42.29 -9.13
N LEU A 287 9.31 -42.36 -8.64
CA LEU A 287 8.20 -41.48 -9.06
C LEU A 287 7.36 -41.02 -7.87
N LYS A 288 7.37 -39.73 -7.64
CA LYS A 288 6.48 -39.03 -6.69
C LYS A 288 5.55 -38.11 -7.47
N ILE A 289 4.26 -38.16 -7.17
CA ILE A 289 3.24 -37.25 -7.73
C ILE A 289 2.65 -36.42 -6.61
N SER A 290 2.43 -35.13 -6.84
CA SER A 290 1.78 -34.25 -5.89
C SER A 290 0.75 -33.35 -6.57
N ASN A 291 -0.26 -32.99 -5.77
CA ASN A 291 -1.21 -31.95 -6.11
C ASN A 291 -1.28 -30.92 -4.97
N ASN A 292 -1.33 -29.65 -5.35
CA ASN A 292 -1.54 -28.52 -4.45
C ASN A 292 -2.66 -27.65 -5.02
N THR A 293 -3.80 -27.65 -4.34
CA THR A 293 -4.98 -26.88 -4.73
C THR A 293 -5.34 -25.90 -3.64
N SER A 294 -5.61 -24.65 -4.00
CA SER A 294 -6.10 -23.62 -3.09
C SER A 294 -7.26 -22.84 -3.69
N TYR A 295 -8.19 -22.48 -2.84
CA TYR A 295 -9.33 -21.64 -3.15
C TYR A 295 -9.45 -20.53 -2.12
N LYS A 296 -9.72 -19.31 -2.58
CA LYS A 296 -10.07 -18.16 -1.74
C LYS A 296 -11.25 -17.44 -2.35
N LYS A 297 -12.21 -17.07 -1.51
CA LYS A 297 -13.24 -16.09 -1.82
C LYS A 297 -13.14 -14.96 -0.80
N ASP A 298 -13.14 -13.70 -1.23
CA ASP A 298 -13.38 -12.56 -0.34
C ASP A 298 -14.48 -11.66 -0.92
N SER A 299 -15.21 -10.99 -0.03
CA SER A 299 -16.28 -10.06 -0.36
C SER A 299 -16.19 -8.84 0.55
N TYR A 300 -16.42 -7.66 -0.04
CA TYR A 300 -16.43 -6.37 0.63
C TYR A 300 -17.68 -5.58 0.24
N PRO A 301 -18.83 -5.80 0.90
CA PRO A 301 -19.98 -4.91 0.79
C PRO A 301 -19.71 -3.60 1.55
N PHE A 302 -20.12 -2.47 0.96
CA PHE A 302 -19.99 -1.14 1.56
C PHE A 302 -21.11 -0.19 1.10
N PRO A 303 -21.55 0.77 1.94
CA PRO A 303 -22.59 1.71 1.61
C PRO A 303 -22.08 2.92 0.83
N GLY A 304 -23.00 3.75 0.36
CA GLY A 304 -22.73 5.05 -0.24
C GLY A 304 -22.56 5.01 -1.76
N PRO A 305 -22.47 6.17 -2.40
CA PRO A 305 -22.34 6.28 -3.85
C PRO A 305 -20.90 6.07 -4.30
N GLY A 306 -20.69 5.14 -5.24
CA GLY A 306 -19.40 4.91 -5.87
C GLY A 306 -18.34 4.31 -4.94
N ALA A 307 -17.07 4.66 -5.12
CA ALA A 307 -15.97 4.11 -4.36
C ALA A 307 -15.98 4.56 -2.89
N ILE A 308 -15.57 3.68 -1.97
CA ILE A 308 -15.53 3.96 -0.52
C ILE A 308 -14.73 5.24 -0.16
N ASN A 309 -13.69 5.57 -0.92
CA ASN A 309 -12.91 6.79 -0.67
C ASN A 309 -13.73 8.07 -0.93
N ASN A 310 -14.70 8.05 -1.86
CA ASN A 310 -15.59 9.19 -2.11
C ASN A 310 -16.46 9.50 -0.90
N LEU A 311 -16.82 8.48 -0.12
CA LEU A 311 -17.56 8.63 1.11
C LEU A 311 -16.77 9.47 2.13
N PHE A 312 -15.48 9.18 2.34
CA PHE A 312 -14.63 9.95 3.27
C PHE A 312 -14.42 11.39 2.81
N ASP A 313 -14.30 11.63 1.52
CA ASP A 313 -14.24 12.97 0.97
C ASP A 313 -15.56 13.73 1.20
N ALA A 314 -16.71 13.10 0.97
CA ALA A 314 -18.02 13.71 1.16
C ALA A 314 -18.29 14.10 2.62
N ILE A 315 -18.02 13.22 3.59
CA ILE A 315 -18.26 13.52 5.01
C ILE A 315 -17.36 14.63 5.56
N SER A 316 -16.27 14.93 4.89
CA SER A 316 -15.31 15.97 5.31
C SER A 316 -15.76 17.40 4.99
N LYS A 317 -16.88 17.59 4.28
CA LYS A 317 -17.31 18.86 3.71
C LYS A 317 -18.76 19.20 4.07
N HIS A 318 -19.05 20.46 4.33
CA HIS A 318 -20.39 21.04 4.47
C HIS A 318 -21.24 20.54 5.64
N ALA A 319 -20.73 19.75 6.55
CA ALA A 319 -21.48 19.26 7.72
C ALA A 319 -21.06 20.03 8.98
N LEU A 320 -21.64 21.21 9.18
CA LEU A 320 -21.41 22.01 10.39
C LEU A 320 -21.94 21.28 11.61
N ALA A 321 -21.26 21.43 12.75
CA ALA A 321 -21.73 20.86 14.01
C ALA A 321 -23.06 21.43 14.51
N SER A 322 -23.49 22.58 14.01
CA SER A 322 -24.82 23.14 14.29
C SER A 322 -25.96 22.35 13.63
N ILE A 323 -25.72 21.61 12.57
CA ILE A 323 -26.71 20.90 11.75
C ILE A 323 -26.83 19.44 12.20
N VAL A 324 -28.04 18.89 12.16
CA VAL A 324 -28.32 17.48 12.47
C VAL A 324 -28.77 16.70 11.22
N PRO A 325 -28.59 15.37 11.16
CA PRO A 325 -28.90 14.57 9.96
C PRO A 325 -30.39 14.28 9.76
N ILE A 326 -31.20 14.39 10.84
CA ILE A 326 -32.64 14.09 10.84
C ILE A 326 -33.37 15.25 11.44
N ASN A 327 -34.41 15.73 10.75
CA ASN A 327 -35.28 16.81 11.19
C ASN A 327 -36.23 16.31 12.31
N PRO A 328 -36.86 17.22 13.09
CA PRO A 328 -37.79 16.86 14.17
C PRO A 328 -39.01 16.04 13.74
N ASP A 329 -39.42 16.17 12.48
CA ASP A 329 -40.53 15.41 11.89
C ASP A 329 -40.08 14.00 11.34
N GLY A 330 -38.83 13.62 11.55
CA GLY A 330 -38.26 12.36 11.11
C GLY A 330 -37.78 12.32 9.66
N THR A 331 -37.87 13.42 8.92
CA THR A 331 -37.34 13.50 7.55
C THR A 331 -35.82 13.63 7.54
N TYR A 332 -35.19 13.16 6.47
CA TYR A 332 -33.71 13.29 6.32
C TYR A 332 -33.35 14.70 5.91
N MET A 333 -32.43 15.32 6.64
CA MET A 333 -31.95 16.65 6.33
C MET A 333 -31.18 16.66 5.03
N GLY A 334 -31.46 17.58 4.14
CA GLY A 334 -30.72 17.82 2.91
C GLY A 334 -30.91 19.25 2.42
N ASN A 335 -29.85 19.80 1.77
CA ASN A 335 -29.90 21.15 1.22
C ASN A 335 -30.35 22.23 2.21
N ALA A 336 -29.73 22.22 3.41
CA ALA A 336 -30.11 23.09 4.52
C ALA A 336 -30.11 24.60 4.13
N THR A 337 -31.20 25.33 4.41
CA THR A 337 -31.36 26.77 4.07
C THR A 337 -30.41 27.67 4.84
N VAL A 338 -29.86 27.19 5.95
CA VAL A 338 -28.86 27.91 6.76
C VAL A 338 -27.48 28.00 6.12
N ILE A 339 -27.26 27.32 5.00
CA ILE A 339 -25.97 27.36 4.25
C ILE A 339 -26.16 28.25 3.01
N THR A 340 -25.34 29.28 2.90
CA THR A 340 -25.28 30.15 1.72
C THR A 340 -24.97 29.36 0.44
N GLY A 341 -25.72 29.68 -0.65
CA GLY A 341 -25.52 29.03 -1.94
C GLY A 341 -26.13 27.62 -2.06
N GLY A 342 -26.91 27.16 -1.07
CA GLY A 342 -27.67 25.92 -1.14
C GLY A 342 -26.79 24.66 -1.20
N TYR A 343 -25.60 24.67 -0.59
CA TYR A 343 -24.73 23.51 -0.49
C TYR A 343 -25.38 22.44 0.40
N ARG A 344 -25.07 21.17 0.05
CA ARG A 344 -25.65 20.01 0.72
C ARG A 344 -24.71 19.47 1.77
N PRO A 345 -25.10 19.45 3.07
CA PRO A 345 -24.27 18.92 4.14
C PRO A 345 -23.80 17.49 3.85
N ALA A 346 -22.50 17.27 3.97
CA ALA A 346 -21.84 16.00 3.61
C ALA A 346 -22.28 15.47 2.22
N ASN A 347 -22.61 16.36 1.27
CA ASN A 347 -23.17 16.00 -0.05
C ASN A 347 -24.40 15.07 0.04
N ASP A 348 -25.31 15.33 0.97
CA ASP A 348 -26.49 14.52 1.30
C ASP A 348 -26.17 13.10 1.79
N LEU A 349 -24.92 12.80 2.14
CA LEU A 349 -24.52 11.46 2.52
C LEU A 349 -25.29 10.93 3.73
N SER A 350 -25.68 11.81 4.69
CA SER A 350 -26.52 11.41 5.81
C SER A 350 -27.87 10.85 5.33
N ALA A 351 -28.56 11.51 4.39
CA ALA A 351 -29.81 11.03 3.82
C ALA A 351 -29.58 9.71 3.03
N ILE A 352 -28.51 9.61 2.27
CA ILE A 352 -28.14 8.39 1.52
C ILE A 352 -27.92 7.20 2.46
N LEU A 353 -27.16 7.40 3.55
CA LEU A 353 -26.86 6.34 4.49
C LEU A 353 -28.07 5.94 5.35
N GLU A 354 -28.91 6.92 5.77
CA GLU A 354 -30.13 6.64 6.53
C GLU A 354 -31.16 5.92 5.68
N TYR A 355 -31.34 6.32 4.41
CA TYR A 355 -32.24 5.66 3.49
C TYR A 355 -31.76 4.23 3.12
N GLY A 356 -30.45 4.00 3.05
CA GLY A 356 -29.82 2.67 3.00
C GLY A 356 -30.04 1.86 1.73
N LYS A 357 -30.42 2.47 0.61
CA LYS A 357 -30.67 1.78 -0.66
C LYS A 357 -29.48 1.76 -1.60
N HIS A 358 -28.45 2.56 -1.33
CA HIS A 358 -27.18 2.46 -2.05
C HIS A 358 -26.39 1.25 -1.56
N LYS A 359 -26.00 0.36 -2.48
CA LYS A 359 -25.29 -0.87 -2.20
C LYS A 359 -24.12 -1.05 -3.15
N ASN A 360 -22.96 -1.38 -2.61
CA ASN A 360 -21.79 -1.73 -3.38
C ASN A 360 -21.22 -3.03 -2.84
N GLU A 361 -20.67 -3.85 -3.70
CA GLU A 361 -19.99 -5.08 -3.31
C GLU A 361 -18.86 -5.40 -4.28
N ASP A 362 -17.65 -5.57 -3.73
CA ASP A 362 -16.50 -6.08 -4.44
C ASP A 362 -16.26 -7.53 -4.00
N THR A 363 -16.20 -8.47 -4.93
CA THR A 363 -15.92 -9.88 -4.62
C THR A 363 -14.77 -10.40 -5.47
N ASN A 364 -13.84 -11.13 -4.86
CA ASN A 364 -12.74 -11.81 -5.52
C ASN A 364 -12.82 -13.32 -5.30
N TYR A 365 -12.54 -14.08 -6.34
CA TYR A 365 -12.39 -15.53 -6.31
C TYR A 365 -11.01 -15.89 -6.87
N PHE A 366 -10.23 -16.64 -6.10
CA PHE A 366 -8.94 -17.18 -6.51
C PHE A 366 -8.99 -18.70 -6.45
N PHE A 367 -8.69 -19.33 -7.56
CA PHE A 367 -8.52 -20.78 -7.63
C PHE A 367 -7.16 -21.08 -8.23
N ASN A 368 -6.35 -21.87 -7.54
CA ASN A 368 -5.05 -22.31 -8.03
C ASN A 368 -4.92 -23.81 -7.83
N THR A 369 -4.43 -24.53 -8.84
CA THR A 369 -4.08 -25.95 -8.73
C THR A 369 -2.80 -26.24 -9.47
N THR A 370 -1.93 -27.03 -8.85
CA THR A 370 -0.67 -27.48 -9.43
C THR A 370 -0.58 -28.99 -9.33
N PHE A 371 -0.30 -29.64 -10.44
CA PHE A 371 0.09 -31.04 -10.52
C PHE A 371 1.58 -31.12 -10.78
N GLU A 372 2.30 -31.93 -10.01
CA GLU A 372 3.72 -32.09 -10.11
C GLU A 372 4.10 -33.55 -10.10
N ALA A 373 5.01 -33.93 -10.98
CA ALA A 373 5.68 -35.24 -11.01
C ALA A 373 7.18 -35.05 -10.83
N VAL A 374 7.74 -35.69 -9.81
CA VAL A 374 9.18 -35.74 -9.56
C VAL A 374 9.66 -37.16 -9.84
N MET A 375 10.58 -37.29 -10.78
CA MET A 375 11.16 -38.54 -11.23
C MET A 375 12.63 -38.60 -10.89
N THR A 376 13.11 -39.74 -10.40
CA THR A 376 14.51 -40.01 -10.13
C THR A 376 14.98 -41.17 -11.03
N PRO A 377 15.21 -40.90 -12.33
CA PRO A 377 15.48 -41.96 -13.31
C PRO A 377 16.82 -42.69 -13.07
N VAL A 378 17.81 -41.98 -12.56
CA VAL A 378 19.11 -42.51 -12.17
C VAL A 378 19.63 -41.81 -10.92
N LYS A 379 20.57 -42.40 -10.24
CA LYS A 379 21.20 -41.82 -9.04
C LYS A 379 21.68 -40.39 -9.33
N ASN A 380 21.45 -39.47 -8.41
CA ASN A 380 21.87 -38.05 -8.47
C ASN A 380 21.15 -37.19 -9.53
N VAL A 381 20.17 -37.71 -10.27
CA VAL A 381 19.40 -36.97 -11.26
C VAL A 381 17.93 -37.00 -10.84
N THR A 382 17.33 -35.82 -10.74
CA THR A 382 15.88 -35.67 -10.63
C THR A 382 15.31 -34.86 -11.79
N VAL A 383 14.20 -35.31 -12.34
CA VAL A 383 13.45 -34.57 -13.36
C VAL A 383 12.08 -34.21 -12.78
N THR A 384 11.76 -32.94 -12.80
CA THR A 384 10.47 -32.43 -12.32
C THR A 384 9.68 -31.87 -13.49
N ALA A 385 8.43 -32.28 -13.59
CA ALA A 385 7.47 -31.72 -14.52
C ALA A 385 6.25 -31.22 -13.72
N ASN A 386 5.87 -29.96 -13.91
CA ASN A 386 4.64 -29.46 -13.30
C ASN A 386 3.77 -28.68 -14.29
N TYR A 387 2.49 -28.74 -14.05
CA TYR A 387 1.46 -27.94 -14.69
C TYR A 387 0.66 -27.21 -13.62
N SER A 388 0.54 -25.91 -13.79
CA SER A 388 -0.24 -25.05 -12.89
C SER A 388 -1.32 -24.31 -13.66
N PHE A 389 -2.51 -24.30 -13.08
CA PHE A 389 -3.64 -23.48 -13.50
C PHE A 389 -4.03 -22.53 -12.39
N ALA A 390 -4.13 -21.24 -12.70
CA ALA A 390 -4.64 -20.23 -11.78
C ALA A 390 -5.77 -19.44 -12.45
N GLN A 391 -6.83 -19.21 -11.71
CA GLN A 391 -7.95 -18.36 -12.10
C GLN A 391 -8.15 -17.31 -11.02
N HIS A 392 -8.29 -16.06 -11.45
CA HIS A 392 -8.77 -14.97 -10.64
C HIS A 392 -10.00 -14.37 -11.30
N GLU A 393 -11.06 -14.25 -10.52
CA GLU A 393 -12.28 -13.58 -10.94
C GLU A 393 -12.57 -12.45 -9.96
N TYR A 394 -12.87 -11.27 -10.48
CA TYR A 394 -13.30 -10.10 -9.72
C TYR A 394 -14.66 -9.67 -10.24
N THR A 395 -15.62 -9.55 -9.34
CA THR A 395 -16.92 -8.97 -9.61
C THR A 395 -17.13 -7.73 -8.76
N ALA A 396 -17.71 -6.71 -9.35
CA ALA A 396 -18.14 -5.51 -8.63
C ALA A 396 -19.59 -5.20 -9.01
N MET A 397 -20.40 -4.89 -8.01
CA MET A 397 -21.76 -4.40 -8.17
C MET A 397 -21.87 -3.03 -7.49
N ASN A 398 -22.43 -2.03 -8.17
CA ASN A 398 -22.71 -0.73 -7.61
C ASN A 398 -24.15 -0.36 -7.93
N ARG A 399 -24.99 -0.25 -6.91
CA ARG A 399 -26.36 0.23 -6.97
C ARG A 399 -26.46 1.62 -6.35
N SER A 400 -26.70 2.63 -7.16
CA SER A 400 -26.99 3.99 -6.72
C SER A 400 -28.50 4.23 -6.85
N ALA A 401 -29.18 4.57 -5.78
CA ALA A 401 -30.61 4.74 -5.71
C ALA A 401 -31.00 6.22 -5.54
N ASN A 402 -32.20 6.60 -5.96
CA ASN A 402 -32.82 7.85 -5.55
C ASN A 402 -33.01 7.86 -4.03
N TYR A 403 -33.05 9.03 -3.41
CA TYR A 403 -33.25 9.14 -1.97
C TYR A 403 -34.11 10.36 -1.62
N PRO A 404 -34.94 10.28 -0.54
CA PRO A 404 -35.74 11.41 -0.05
C PRO A 404 -34.90 12.31 0.84
N TYR A 405 -35.24 13.60 0.85
CA TYR A 405 -34.72 14.59 1.80
C TYR A 405 -35.73 15.70 2.01
N SER A 406 -35.56 16.46 3.09
CA SER A 406 -36.40 17.66 3.39
C SER A 406 -35.47 18.82 3.72
N ARG A 407 -35.87 20.03 3.28
CA ARG A 407 -35.22 21.30 3.62
C ARG A 407 -36.11 22.24 4.41
N VAL A 408 -37.43 22.04 4.32
CA VAL A 408 -38.42 22.81 5.03
C VAL A 408 -39.51 21.89 5.62
N PRO A 409 -40.17 22.27 6.71
CA PRO A 409 -41.22 21.47 7.36
C PRO A 409 -42.37 21.15 6.39
N GLY A 410 -42.79 19.88 6.41
CA GLY A 410 -43.93 19.41 5.61
C GLY A 410 -43.64 19.16 4.13
N GLU A 411 -42.37 19.30 3.68
CA GLU A 411 -41.96 19.01 2.31
C GLU A 411 -40.98 17.80 2.28
N VAL A 412 -41.25 16.81 1.45
CA VAL A 412 -40.32 15.74 1.17
C VAL A 412 -39.99 15.80 -0.31
N LEU A 413 -38.73 16.08 -0.61
CA LEU A 413 -38.19 16.11 -1.95
C LEU A 413 -37.43 14.81 -2.24
N TRP A 414 -37.39 14.44 -3.51
CA TRP A 414 -36.60 13.29 -3.97
C TRP A 414 -35.41 13.76 -4.80
N LYS A 415 -34.22 13.30 -4.43
CA LYS A 415 -33.04 13.49 -5.24
C LYS A 415 -33.00 12.41 -6.31
N THR A 416 -33.15 12.82 -7.55
CA THR A 416 -33.22 11.95 -8.73
C THR A 416 -32.08 12.23 -9.73
N ASP A 417 -31.24 13.22 -9.46
CA ASP A 417 -30.12 13.62 -10.31
C ASP A 417 -28.81 13.76 -9.50
N GLY A 418 -27.69 13.60 -10.17
CA GLY A 418 -26.35 13.65 -9.57
C GLY A 418 -25.85 12.29 -9.09
N TYR A 419 -24.53 12.14 -8.92
CA TYR A 419 -23.83 10.88 -8.57
C TYR A 419 -24.25 9.64 -9.38
N GLY A 420 -24.78 9.80 -10.60
CA GLY A 420 -25.33 8.71 -11.40
C GLY A 420 -26.45 7.95 -10.69
N LEU A 421 -27.40 8.69 -10.10
CA LEU A 421 -28.50 8.12 -9.34
C LEU A 421 -29.39 7.21 -10.18
N ASN A 422 -30.09 6.32 -9.48
CA ASN A 422 -30.93 5.25 -10.03
C ASN A 422 -30.22 4.40 -11.08
N THR A 423 -28.97 4.06 -10.81
CA THR A 423 -28.13 3.24 -11.70
C THR A 423 -27.78 1.89 -11.09
N LEU A 424 -27.65 0.88 -11.96
CA LEU A 424 -27.02 -0.37 -11.62
C LEU A 424 -25.81 -0.56 -12.53
N TYR A 425 -24.63 -0.75 -11.92
CA TYR A 425 -23.39 -1.06 -12.59
C TYR A 425 -22.88 -2.41 -12.11
N GLU A 426 -22.48 -3.26 -13.05
CA GLU A 426 -21.77 -4.49 -12.75
C GLU A 426 -20.52 -4.63 -13.60
N ARG A 427 -19.50 -5.22 -13.01
CA ARG A 427 -18.23 -5.54 -13.66
C ARG A 427 -17.84 -6.96 -13.33
N SER A 428 -17.36 -7.68 -14.35
CA SER A 428 -16.80 -9.01 -14.21
C SER A 428 -15.48 -9.11 -14.96
N ASN A 429 -14.40 -9.38 -14.21
CA ASN A 429 -13.06 -9.61 -14.72
C ASN A 429 -12.69 -11.07 -14.53
N HIS A 430 -12.11 -11.68 -15.55
CA HIS A 430 -11.57 -13.03 -15.48
C HIS A 430 -10.13 -13.08 -15.97
N ASP A 431 -9.26 -13.63 -15.15
CA ASP A 431 -7.89 -13.98 -15.47
C ASP A 431 -7.73 -15.50 -15.51
N TRP A 432 -7.20 -16.03 -16.58
CA TRP A 432 -6.78 -17.43 -16.66
C TRP A 432 -5.30 -17.51 -16.95
N PHE A 433 -4.57 -18.20 -16.08
CA PHE A 433 -3.14 -18.37 -16.16
C PHE A 433 -2.78 -19.86 -16.21
N HIS A 434 -1.93 -20.21 -17.15
CA HIS A 434 -1.38 -21.57 -17.30
C HIS A 434 0.14 -21.48 -17.27
N SER A 435 0.79 -22.35 -16.51
CA SER A 435 2.23 -22.47 -16.45
C SER A 435 2.66 -23.94 -16.58
N TYR A 436 3.64 -24.19 -17.40
CA TYR A 436 4.23 -25.49 -17.67
C TYR A 436 5.74 -25.39 -17.41
N ASN A 437 6.27 -26.25 -16.54
CA ASN A 437 7.68 -26.32 -16.24
C ASN A 437 8.16 -27.75 -16.37
N ILE A 438 9.32 -27.90 -17.02
CA ILE A 438 10.06 -29.16 -17.06
C ILE A 438 11.52 -28.83 -16.80
N TYR A 439 12.11 -29.43 -15.77
CA TYR A 439 13.50 -29.19 -15.43
C TYR A 439 14.18 -30.40 -14.81
N GLY A 440 15.48 -30.52 -15.03
CA GLY A 440 16.34 -31.53 -14.47
C GLY A 440 17.32 -30.96 -13.47
N ASN A 441 17.56 -31.67 -12.37
CA ASN A 441 18.59 -31.37 -11.38
C ASN A 441 19.56 -32.54 -11.30
N TYR A 442 20.86 -32.20 -11.37
CA TYR A 442 21.96 -33.14 -11.10
C TYR A 442 22.72 -32.66 -9.89
N THR A 443 22.96 -33.52 -8.91
CA THR A 443 23.77 -33.18 -7.73
C THR A 443 24.71 -34.32 -7.39
N ASN A 444 26.02 -34.02 -7.31
CA ASN A 444 27.03 -35.02 -6.99
C ASN A 444 28.23 -34.41 -6.24
N THR A 445 28.92 -35.25 -5.49
CA THR A 445 30.17 -34.91 -4.81
C THR A 445 31.27 -35.79 -5.33
N PHE A 446 32.33 -35.18 -5.88
CA PHE A 446 33.50 -35.88 -6.40
C PHE A 446 34.66 -35.71 -5.43
N ALA A 447 35.39 -36.81 -5.21
CA ALA A 447 36.52 -36.85 -4.28
C ALA A 447 36.26 -36.26 -2.88
N ASP A 448 35.00 -36.28 -2.43
CA ASP A 448 34.51 -35.76 -1.14
C ASP A 448 34.76 -34.27 -0.91
N VAL A 449 35.20 -33.52 -1.92
CA VAL A 449 35.59 -32.12 -1.82
C VAL A 449 35.01 -31.21 -2.92
N HIS A 450 34.58 -31.77 -4.04
CA HIS A 450 34.03 -31.03 -5.16
C HIS A 450 32.53 -31.29 -5.25
N HIS A 451 31.74 -30.38 -4.78
CA HIS A 451 30.30 -30.48 -4.85
C HIS A 451 29.79 -29.72 -6.07
N VAL A 452 29.05 -30.41 -6.92
CA VAL A 452 28.47 -29.85 -8.14
C VAL A 452 26.97 -30.04 -8.11
N SER A 453 26.21 -28.98 -8.35
CA SER A 453 24.79 -29.04 -8.60
C SER A 453 24.45 -28.26 -9.87
N ALA A 454 23.76 -28.91 -10.79
CA ALA A 454 23.35 -28.31 -12.06
C ALA A 454 21.84 -28.44 -12.23
N THR A 455 21.19 -27.36 -12.62
CA THR A 455 19.76 -27.30 -12.96
C THR A 455 19.63 -26.76 -14.38
N ALA A 456 18.80 -27.37 -15.20
CA ALA A 456 18.41 -26.81 -16.49
C ALA A 456 16.94 -27.12 -16.77
N GLY A 457 16.24 -26.21 -17.41
CA GLY A 457 14.80 -26.40 -17.66
C GLY A 457 14.18 -25.40 -18.62
N VAL A 458 12.93 -25.66 -18.87
CA VAL A 458 12.03 -24.90 -19.75
C VAL A 458 10.81 -24.47 -18.95
N ASN A 459 10.39 -23.25 -19.16
CA ASN A 459 9.16 -22.69 -18.63
C ASN A 459 8.34 -22.13 -19.79
N TYR A 460 7.03 -22.39 -19.80
CA TYR A 460 6.10 -21.77 -20.73
C TYR A 460 4.86 -21.31 -19.99
N GLU A 461 4.43 -20.09 -20.22
CA GLU A 461 3.30 -19.48 -19.53
C GLU A 461 2.39 -18.74 -20.49
N THR A 462 1.08 -18.80 -20.22
CA THR A 462 0.09 -17.97 -20.91
C THR A 462 -0.86 -17.38 -19.92
N LYS A 463 -1.23 -16.11 -20.13
CA LYS A 463 -2.29 -15.45 -19.38
C LYS A 463 -3.30 -14.86 -20.37
N PHE A 464 -4.57 -15.11 -20.08
CA PHE A 464 -5.70 -14.52 -20.80
C PHE A 464 -6.53 -13.70 -19.82
N PHE A 465 -6.89 -12.50 -20.20
CA PHE A 465 -7.69 -11.57 -19.42
C PHE A 465 -8.95 -11.19 -20.21
N LYS A 466 -10.10 -11.16 -19.53
CA LYS A 466 -11.37 -10.69 -20.06
C LYS A 466 -12.05 -9.78 -19.04
N ASP A 467 -12.51 -8.61 -19.49
CA ASP A 467 -13.26 -7.62 -18.69
C ASP A 467 -14.60 -7.34 -19.38
N ILE A 468 -15.67 -7.29 -18.60
CA ILE A 468 -17.01 -6.88 -19.05
C ILE A 468 -17.56 -5.92 -18.01
N LYS A 469 -18.15 -4.82 -18.46
CA LYS A 469 -18.82 -3.79 -17.65
C LYS A 469 -20.18 -3.52 -18.29
N ILE A 470 -21.19 -3.46 -17.45
CA ILE A 470 -22.56 -3.16 -17.84
C ILE A 470 -23.11 -2.11 -16.88
N GLN A 471 -23.77 -1.11 -17.40
CA GLN A 471 -24.52 -0.12 -16.62
C GLN A 471 -25.86 0.14 -17.28
N ARG A 472 -26.90 0.24 -16.47
CA ARG A 472 -28.22 0.72 -16.88
C ARG A 472 -28.75 1.70 -15.84
N ASN A 473 -29.63 2.60 -16.30
CA ASN A 473 -30.24 3.64 -15.51
C ASN A 473 -31.76 3.38 -15.36
N ASP A 474 -32.36 4.13 -14.44
CA ASP A 474 -33.81 4.20 -14.21
C ASP A 474 -34.43 2.83 -13.89
N LEU A 475 -33.94 2.20 -12.82
CA LEU A 475 -34.54 1.01 -12.25
C LEU A 475 -35.93 1.34 -11.68
N LEU A 476 -36.86 0.41 -11.82
CA LEU A 476 -38.26 0.57 -11.40
C LEU A 476 -38.46 0.77 -9.89
N SER A 477 -37.49 0.37 -9.08
CA SER A 477 -37.50 0.55 -7.63
C SER A 477 -36.08 0.63 -7.09
N GLU A 478 -35.88 1.34 -5.98
CA GLU A 478 -34.62 1.52 -5.29
C GLU A 478 -34.07 0.21 -4.70
N ASP A 479 -34.92 -0.77 -4.45
CA ASP A 479 -34.52 -2.09 -3.91
C ASP A 479 -33.95 -3.06 -4.95
N LEU A 480 -34.19 -2.76 -6.23
CA LEU A 480 -33.87 -3.69 -7.31
C LEU A 480 -32.38 -3.65 -7.72
N THR A 481 -31.85 -4.83 -8.04
CA THR A 481 -30.50 -5.05 -8.54
C THR A 481 -30.49 -5.93 -9.80
N ASP A 482 -31.51 -5.84 -10.66
CA ASP A 482 -31.65 -6.62 -11.89
C ASP A 482 -31.75 -5.68 -13.11
N PHE A 483 -30.88 -5.88 -14.10
CA PHE A 483 -30.85 -5.08 -15.33
C PHE A 483 -32.14 -5.16 -16.16
N ASN A 484 -32.91 -6.25 -16.07
CA ASN A 484 -34.18 -6.39 -16.78
C ASN A 484 -35.26 -5.44 -16.24
N LEU A 485 -35.05 -4.90 -15.05
CA LEU A 485 -35.97 -4.01 -14.36
C LEU A 485 -35.59 -2.53 -14.50
N ALA A 486 -34.71 -2.20 -15.45
CA ALA A 486 -34.33 -0.85 -15.79
C ALA A 486 -35.07 -0.37 -17.04
N ASN A 487 -35.75 0.79 -16.93
CA ASN A 487 -36.55 1.37 -18.02
C ASN A 487 -35.78 2.47 -18.81
N GLY A 488 -34.68 2.95 -18.28
CA GLY A 488 -33.91 4.03 -18.94
C GLY A 488 -33.31 3.60 -20.26
N ASP A 489 -33.29 4.52 -21.22
CA ASP A 489 -32.73 4.33 -22.57
C ASP A 489 -31.19 4.31 -22.54
N GLU A 490 -30.59 4.87 -21.50
CA GLU A 490 -29.13 4.89 -21.37
C GLU A 490 -28.61 3.54 -20.89
N MET A 491 -27.83 2.91 -21.74
CA MET A 491 -27.13 1.68 -21.47
C MET A 491 -25.66 1.84 -21.87
N SER A 492 -24.76 1.49 -20.97
CA SER A 492 -23.32 1.43 -21.24
C SER A 492 -22.84 -0.01 -21.15
N ILE A 493 -22.24 -0.50 -22.22
CA ILE A 493 -21.58 -1.81 -22.27
C ILE A 493 -20.15 -1.59 -22.73
N ALA A 494 -19.19 -2.05 -21.95
CA ALA A 494 -17.78 -1.99 -22.31
C ALA A 494 -17.10 -3.32 -21.97
N GLY A 495 -16.02 -3.62 -22.67
CA GLY A 495 -15.24 -4.81 -22.38
C GLY A 495 -13.92 -4.85 -23.10
N GLY A 496 -13.06 -5.77 -22.67
CA GLY A 496 -11.75 -5.95 -23.27
C GLY A 496 -11.24 -7.38 -23.10
N LYS A 497 -10.33 -7.77 -23.99
CA LYS A 497 -9.64 -9.06 -23.93
C LYS A 497 -8.18 -8.84 -24.20
N ASN A 498 -7.31 -9.42 -23.37
CA ASN A 498 -5.87 -9.35 -23.54
C ASN A 498 -5.26 -10.75 -23.35
N ARG A 499 -4.15 -11.00 -24.03
CA ARG A 499 -3.40 -12.25 -23.90
C ARG A 499 -1.92 -12.01 -24.04
N TYR A 500 -1.12 -12.73 -23.27
CA TYR A 500 0.32 -12.84 -23.53
C TYR A 500 0.80 -14.28 -23.33
N ALA A 501 1.98 -14.54 -23.87
CA ALA A 501 2.73 -15.78 -23.64
C ALA A 501 4.18 -15.42 -23.34
N LEU A 502 4.78 -16.20 -22.43
CA LEU A 502 6.18 -16.13 -22.07
C LEU A 502 6.80 -17.53 -22.22
N PHE A 503 7.98 -17.57 -22.83
CA PHE A 503 8.79 -18.78 -22.96
C PHE A 503 10.15 -18.50 -22.36
N GLY A 504 10.70 -19.42 -21.57
CA GLY A 504 12.02 -19.25 -20.94
C GLY A 504 12.80 -20.56 -20.90
N LEU A 505 14.07 -20.46 -21.29
CA LEU A 505 15.09 -21.49 -21.04
C LEU A 505 15.96 -20.99 -19.90
N PHE A 506 16.20 -21.81 -18.89
CA PHE A 506 17.01 -21.43 -17.75
C PHE A 506 18.02 -22.50 -17.35
N TYR A 507 19.11 -22.04 -16.77
CA TYR A 507 20.14 -22.92 -16.22
C TYR A 507 20.72 -22.31 -14.94
N ARG A 508 21.22 -23.19 -14.06
CA ARG A 508 22.01 -22.84 -12.88
C ARG A 508 23.06 -23.91 -12.66
N LEU A 509 24.30 -23.51 -12.46
CA LEU A 509 25.41 -24.35 -12.07
C LEU A 509 26.00 -23.83 -10.76
N ASN A 510 25.96 -24.64 -9.73
CA ASN A 510 26.61 -24.39 -8.46
C ASN A 510 27.82 -25.31 -8.33
N TYR A 511 28.91 -24.73 -7.93
CA TYR A 511 30.14 -25.45 -7.61
C TYR A 511 30.70 -24.97 -6.28
N ASP A 512 30.95 -25.88 -5.37
CA ASP A 512 31.70 -25.58 -4.16
C ASP A 512 32.90 -26.46 -4.01
N TYR A 513 34.02 -25.90 -3.57
CA TYR A 513 35.23 -26.62 -3.24
C TYR A 513 35.43 -26.61 -1.73
N LYS A 514 35.35 -27.83 -1.11
CA LYS A 514 35.50 -28.04 0.33
C LYS A 514 34.58 -27.23 1.19
N ASN A 515 33.37 -26.88 0.72
CA ASN A 515 32.48 -25.96 1.38
C ASN A 515 33.12 -24.60 1.73
N ARG A 516 34.16 -24.17 0.99
CA ARG A 516 34.99 -23.01 1.26
C ARG A 516 34.87 -21.94 0.17
N TYR A 517 35.06 -22.36 -1.07
CA TYR A 517 34.90 -21.49 -2.24
C TYR A 517 33.64 -21.87 -2.98
N LEU A 518 32.71 -20.96 -3.06
CA LEU A 518 31.39 -21.17 -3.62
C LEU A 518 31.28 -20.37 -4.90
N PHE A 519 30.80 -20.97 -5.99
CA PHE A 519 30.55 -20.31 -7.26
C PHE A 519 29.18 -20.69 -7.79
N GLU A 520 28.45 -19.72 -8.31
CA GLU A 520 27.20 -19.96 -9.02
C GLU A 520 27.21 -19.21 -10.34
N PHE A 521 26.86 -19.93 -11.40
CA PHE A 521 26.58 -19.41 -12.73
C PHE A 521 25.13 -19.72 -13.05
N SER A 522 24.34 -18.72 -13.34
CA SER A 522 22.94 -18.90 -13.68
C SER A 522 22.55 -17.94 -14.80
N GLY A 523 21.48 -18.26 -15.49
CA GLY A 523 20.97 -17.38 -16.51
C GLY A 523 19.70 -17.92 -17.13
N ARG A 524 19.07 -17.02 -17.89
CA ARG A 524 17.80 -17.31 -18.54
C ARG A 524 17.72 -16.62 -19.92
N TYR A 525 17.17 -17.32 -20.87
CA TYR A 525 16.83 -16.82 -22.19
C TYR A 525 15.32 -16.77 -22.31
N ASP A 526 14.76 -15.56 -22.26
CA ASP A 526 13.31 -15.32 -22.23
C ASP A 526 12.79 -14.76 -23.55
N GLY A 527 11.62 -15.21 -23.97
CA GLY A 527 10.89 -14.66 -25.09
C GLY A 527 9.47 -14.25 -24.70
N SER A 528 9.08 -12.99 -24.93
CA SER A 528 7.76 -12.44 -24.61
C SER A 528 6.99 -12.01 -25.83
N SER A 529 5.71 -12.38 -25.89
CA SER A 529 4.79 -11.94 -26.93
C SER A 529 4.39 -10.45 -26.81
N ARG A 530 4.78 -9.77 -25.73
CA ARG A 530 4.52 -8.33 -25.53
C ARG A 530 5.42 -7.42 -26.39
N PHE A 531 6.48 -8.00 -27.01
CA PHE A 531 7.39 -7.29 -27.89
C PHE A 531 7.18 -7.68 -29.37
N ALA A 532 7.54 -6.79 -30.27
CA ALA A 532 7.48 -7.01 -31.70
C ALA A 532 8.40 -8.16 -32.16
N ARG A 533 8.14 -8.74 -33.31
CA ARG A 533 9.06 -9.73 -33.93
C ARG A 533 10.46 -9.12 -34.08
N GLY A 534 11.48 -9.90 -33.77
CA GLY A 534 12.88 -9.45 -33.74
C GLY A 534 13.35 -8.90 -32.39
N HIS A 535 12.46 -8.44 -31.50
CA HIS A 535 12.79 -7.87 -30.19
C HIS A 535 12.25 -8.69 -29.00
N ARG A 536 11.69 -9.89 -29.27
CA ARG A 536 11.01 -10.73 -28.29
C ARG A 536 11.93 -11.38 -27.27
N TYR A 537 13.19 -11.65 -27.67
CA TYR A 537 14.08 -12.48 -26.89
C TYR A 537 15.17 -11.66 -26.20
N GLY A 538 15.43 -11.99 -24.93
CA GLY A 538 16.50 -11.40 -24.13
C GLY A 538 17.27 -12.48 -23.37
N PHE A 539 18.59 -12.28 -23.20
CA PHE A 539 19.46 -13.16 -22.42
C PHE A 539 19.92 -12.43 -21.15
N PHE A 540 19.72 -13.06 -20.00
CA PHE A 540 19.93 -12.49 -18.68
C PHE A 540 20.87 -13.38 -17.84
N PRO A 541 22.19 -13.17 -17.94
CA PRO A 541 23.18 -13.96 -17.19
C PRO A 541 23.42 -13.39 -15.79
N SER A 542 23.87 -14.26 -14.89
CA SER A 542 24.29 -13.91 -13.56
C SER A 542 25.44 -14.80 -13.08
N VAL A 543 26.33 -14.21 -12.29
CA VAL A 543 27.43 -14.88 -11.63
C VAL A 543 27.54 -14.43 -10.18
N SER A 544 27.82 -15.37 -9.29
CA SER A 544 28.13 -15.01 -7.91
C SER A 544 29.22 -15.93 -7.33
N ALA A 545 29.92 -15.42 -6.33
CA ALA A 545 30.99 -16.10 -5.64
C ALA A 545 30.87 -15.87 -4.12
N GLY A 546 31.25 -16.89 -3.37
CA GLY A 546 31.31 -16.83 -1.92
C GLY A 546 32.63 -17.41 -1.40
N TRP A 547 33.21 -16.74 -0.40
CA TRP A 547 34.39 -17.21 0.27
C TRP A 547 34.12 -17.35 1.76
N ARG A 548 34.14 -18.61 2.26
CA ARG A 548 33.98 -18.92 3.69
C ARG A 548 35.35 -18.88 4.34
N ILE A 549 35.76 -17.72 4.81
CA ILE A 549 37.05 -17.41 5.39
C ILE A 549 37.28 -18.22 6.65
N ASN A 550 36.22 -18.46 7.42
CA ASN A 550 36.30 -19.27 8.65
C ASN A 550 36.73 -20.73 8.41
N GLU A 551 36.58 -21.25 7.18
CA GLU A 551 37.03 -22.60 6.80
C GLU A 551 38.52 -22.67 6.42
N GLU A 552 39.21 -21.52 6.30
CA GLU A 552 40.61 -21.48 5.98
C GLU A 552 41.49 -21.96 7.15
N LYS A 553 42.63 -22.60 6.83
CA LYS A 553 43.56 -23.12 7.83
C LYS A 553 44.14 -21.98 8.69
N PHE A 554 44.48 -20.85 8.10
CA PHE A 554 45.00 -19.68 8.80
C PHE A 554 43.99 -19.06 9.79
N PHE A 555 42.70 -19.31 9.60
CA PHE A 555 41.62 -18.79 10.44
C PHE A 555 41.35 -19.66 11.69
N ALA A 556 41.92 -20.87 11.74
CA ALA A 556 41.65 -21.83 12.81
C ALA A 556 41.77 -21.25 14.25
N PRO A 557 42.74 -20.37 14.59
CA PRO A 557 42.83 -19.77 15.93
C PRO A 557 41.63 -18.91 16.33
N LEU A 558 40.97 -18.29 15.36
CA LEU A 558 39.86 -17.37 15.57
C LEU A 558 38.48 -18.02 15.55
N ARG A 559 38.36 -19.30 15.19
CA ARG A 559 37.06 -19.99 15.04
C ARG A 559 36.23 -20.07 16.33
N LYS A 560 36.87 -20.02 17.49
CA LYS A 560 36.16 -19.96 18.78
C LYS A 560 35.41 -18.66 18.98
N GLN A 561 35.97 -17.55 18.49
CA GLN A 561 35.35 -16.21 18.58
C GLN A 561 34.46 -15.89 17.40
N ILE A 562 34.92 -16.27 16.19
CA ILE A 562 34.25 -16.01 14.91
C ILE A 562 33.83 -17.35 14.31
N SER A 563 32.60 -17.72 14.55
CA SER A 563 32.04 -19.02 14.15
C SER A 563 31.74 -19.09 12.65
N ASN A 564 31.41 -17.95 12.06
CA ASN A 564 31.17 -17.82 10.62
C ASN A 564 31.73 -16.51 10.11
N LEU A 565 32.43 -16.54 9.00
CA LEU A 565 32.86 -15.34 8.28
C LEU A 565 32.84 -15.68 6.77
N LYS A 566 31.83 -15.11 6.06
CA LYS A 566 31.66 -15.34 4.63
C LYS A 566 31.53 -14.00 3.90
N LEU A 567 32.34 -13.83 2.85
CA LEU A 567 32.20 -12.74 1.87
C LEU A 567 31.43 -13.25 0.66
N ARG A 568 30.57 -12.41 0.14
CA ARG A 568 29.72 -12.70 -1.03
C ARG A 568 29.86 -11.61 -2.08
N PHE A 569 29.90 -12.00 -3.35
CA PHE A 569 29.91 -11.10 -4.49
C PHE A 569 28.88 -11.60 -5.48
N SER A 570 28.06 -10.72 -6.03
CA SER A 570 27.17 -11.06 -7.12
C SER A 570 27.07 -9.95 -8.16
N LEU A 571 26.95 -10.38 -9.41
CA LEU A 571 26.70 -9.53 -10.58
C LEU A 571 25.73 -10.27 -11.49
N GLY A 572 24.59 -9.64 -11.79
CA GLY A 572 23.61 -10.28 -12.66
C GLY A 572 22.70 -9.26 -13.35
N ALA A 573 22.15 -9.68 -14.46
CA ALA A 573 21.16 -8.95 -15.23
C ALA A 573 19.82 -9.67 -15.21
N LEU A 574 18.74 -8.91 -15.11
CA LEU A 574 17.36 -9.39 -15.20
C LEU A 574 16.58 -8.52 -16.18
N GLY A 575 15.69 -9.13 -16.96
CA GLY A 575 14.80 -8.41 -17.86
C GLY A 575 13.52 -7.97 -17.14
N ASN A 576 12.86 -6.95 -17.68
CA ASN A 576 11.51 -6.59 -17.32
C ASN A 576 10.64 -6.54 -18.56
N GLN A 577 9.48 -7.23 -18.51
CA GLN A 577 8.48 -7.25 -19.57
C GLN A 577 7.19 -6.49 -19.19
N GLN A 578 7.18 -5.71 -18.11
CA GLN A 578 5.98 -4.97 -17.67
C GLN A 578 5.69 -3.78 -18.59
N VAL A 579 5.36 -4.10 -19.84
CA VAL A 579 4.85 -3.18 -20.85
C VAL A 579 3.39 -3.49 -21.13
N GLY A 580 2.66 -2.55 -21.74
CA GLY A 580 1.27 -2.78 -22.12
C GLY A 580 1.10 -3.96 -23.09
N TYR A 581 -0.12 -4.45 -23.18
CA TYR A 581 -0.47 -5.45 -24.18
C TYR A 581 -0.51 -4.80 -25.56
N TYR A 582 0.19 -5.37 -26.52
CA TYR A 582 0.19 -4.91 -27.93
C TYR A 582 0.70 -3.48 -28.13
N ASP A 583 1.47 -2.91 -27.20
CA ASP A 583 2.04 -1.55 -27.30
C ASP A 583 2.89 -1.36 -28.56
N TYR A 584 3.32 -2.43 -29.22
CA TYR A 584 4.04 -2.39 -30.48
C TYR A 584 3.12 -2.29 -31.73
N LEU A 585 1.79 -2.32 -31.55
CA LEU A 585 0.81 -2.19 -32.63
C LEU A 585 0.21 -0.79 -32.62
N GLN A 586 0.17 -0.15 -33.77
CA GLN A 586 -0.60 1.07 -33.93
C GLN A 586 -2.10 0.71 -34.02
N THR A 587 -2.89 1.34 -33.18
CA THR A 587 -4.33 1.06 -33.09
C THR A 587 -5.17 2.24 -33.59
N ILE A 588 -6.37 1.95 -34.04
CA ILE A 588 -7.38 2.94 -34.39
C ILE A 588 -8.49 2.83 -33.34
N SER A 589 -8.76 3.94 -32.65
CA SER A 589 -9.94 4.06 -31.78
C SER A 589 -11.09 4.62 -32.59
N SER A 590 -12.22 3.92 -32.62
CA SER A 590 -13.45 4.36 -33.29
C SER A 590 -14.57 4.56 -32.26
N GLY A 591 -15.60 5.33 -32.61
CA GLY A 591 -16.79 5.57 -31.79
C GLY A 591 -16.66 6.75 -30.82
N GLY A 592 -15.55 7.46 -30.80
CA GLY A 592 -15.44 8.74 -30.11
C GLY A 592 -16.21 9.84 -30.84
N THR A 593 -16.93 10.68 -30.08
CA THR A 593 -17.56 11.88 -30.65
C THR A 593 -16.48 12.91 -31.01
N ILE A 594 -16.34 13.30 -32.24
CA ILE A 594 -15.45 14.40 -32.62
C ILE A 594 -16.00 15.72 -32.09
N SER A 595 -15.10 16.64 -31.71
CA SER A 595 -15.48 17.93 -31.12
C SER A 595 -16.12 18.88 -32.13
N TYR A 596 -16.27 18.48 -33.40
CA TYR A 596 -16.84 19.27 -34.47
C TYR A 596 -18.27 18.82 -34.76
N ALA A 597 -19.21 19.76 -34.83
CA ALA A 597 -20.58 19.49 -35.19
C ALA A 597 -20.77 19.74 -36.71
N PHE A 598 -21.32 18.74 -37.39
CA PHE A 598 -21.72 18.88 -38.80
C PHE A 598 -23.24 19.12 -38.88
N GLY A 599 -23.67 20.11 -39.68
CA GLY A 599 -25.09 20.35 -39.95
C GLY A 599 -25.94 20.57 -38.71
N ASP A 600 -26.89 19.72 -38.44
CA ASP A 600 -27.95 19.81 -37.40
C ASP A 600 -27.48 19.72 -35.94
N LYS A 601 -26.31 20.19 -35.61
CA LYS A 601 -25.71 20.19 -34.26
C LYS A 601 -25.31 18.78 -33.70
N ASN A 602 -25.40 17.76 -34.54
CA ASN A 602 -24.98 16.41 -34.12
C ASN A 602 -23.47 16.26 -34.25
N LYS A 603 -22.84 15.81 -33.18
CA LYS A 603 -21.42 15.46 -33.22
C LYS A 603 -21.29 14.12 -33.92
N ALA A 604 -20.54 14.06 -34.97
CA ALA A 604 -20.29 12.81 -35.70
C ALA A 604 -19.37 11.85 -34.90
N SER A 605 -19.58 10.57 -35.10
CA SER A 605 -18.61 9.57 -34.65
C SER A 605 -17.34 9.66 -35.46
N GLY A 606 -16.21 9.69 -34.80
CA GLY A 606 -14.89 9.79 -35.40
C GLY A 606 -14.01 8.58 -35.13
N ALA A 607 -12.92 8.52 -35.87
CA ALA A 607 -11.83 7.59 -35.56
C ALA A 607 -10.54 8.37 -35.33
N SER A 608 -9.77 7.98 -34.36
CA SER A 608 -8.45 8.54 -34.07
C SER A 608 -7.39 7.44 -34.15
N ILE A 609 -6.24 7.79 -34.70
CA ILE A 609 -5.08 6.89 -34.72
C ILE A 609 -4.31 7.10 -33.43
N SER A 610 -3.88 6.00 -32.81
CA SER A 610 -2.99 6.07 -31.64
C SER A 610 -1.66 6.76 -32.00
N ALA A 611 -0.90 7.17 -30.97
CA ALA A 611 0.46 7.63 -31.15
C ALA A 611 1.26 6.68 -32.06
N PRO A 612 2.20 7.18 -32.87
CA PRO A 612 3.09 6.29 -33.63
C PRO A 612 3.83 5.39 -32.65
N ASN A 613 3.97 4.13 -33.01
CA ASN A 613 4.67 3.17 -32.16
C ASN A 613 6.11 3.02 -32.63
N ALA A 614 7.05 3.06 -31.71
CA ALA A 614 8.38 2.54 -31.97
C ALA A 614 8.27 1.01 -32.02
N SER A 615 8.43 0.43 -33.21
CA SER A 615 8.39 -1.02 -33.40
C SER A 615 9.65 -1.74 -32.89
N ASP A 616 10.65 -0.98 -32.44
CA ASP A 616 11.98 -1.44 -32.04
C ASP A 616 12.21 -1.47 -30.53
N PHE A 617 11.20 -1.10 -29.73
CA PHE A 617 11.35 -1.19 -28.27
C PHE A 617 11.52 -2.65 -27.80
N THR A 618 12.36 -2.81 -26.79
CA THR A 618 12.75 -4.10 -26.27
C THR A 618 12.77 -4.09 -24.74
N TRP A 619 13.32 -5.13 -24.18
CA TRP A 619 13.42 -5.38 -22.75
C TRP A 619 14.07 -4.23 -21.99
N GLU A 620 13.44 -3.82 -20.91
CA GLU A 620 14.09 -3.08 -19.85
C GLU A 620 15.03 -4.04 -19.09
N THR A 621 16.25 -3.60 -18.79
CA THR A 621 17.27 -4.44 -18.16
C THR A 621 17.69 -3.88 -16.81
N VAL A 622 17.63 -4.72 -15.77
CA VAL A 622 18.06 -4.40 -14.41
C VAL A 622 19.37 -5.13 -14.10
N VAL A 623 20.47 -4.39 -13.95
CA VAL A 623 21.79 -4.93 -13.60
C VAL A 623 22.08 -4.63 -12.14
N THR A 624 22.29 -5.67 -11.34
CA THR A 624 22.60 -5.54 -9.91
C THR A 624 24.03 -6.01 -9.63
N LYS A 625 24.77 -5.19 -8.89
CA LYS A 625 26.09 -5.50 -8.31
C LYS A 625 25.93 -5.49 -6.80
N ASN A 626 26.34 -6.56 -6.12
CA ASN A 626 26.18 -6.69 -4.67
C ASN A 626 27.45 -7.25 -4.03
N ILE A 627 27.80 -6.70 -2.88
CA ILE A 627 28.83 -7.22 -1.98
C ILE A 627 28.17 -7.48 -0.65
N GLY A 628 28.30 -8.67 -0.10
CA GLY A 628 27.70 -9.09 1.16
C GLY A 628 28.72 -9.67 2.13
N LEU A 629 28.44 -9.51 3.41
CA LEU A 629 29.18 -10.05 4.54
C LEU A 629 28.23 -10.82 5.45
N ASP A 630 28.54 -12.08 5.74
CA ASP A 630 27.87 -12.86 6.80
C ASP A 630 28.89 -13.13 7.90
N LEU A 631 28.58 -12.67 9.12
CA LEU A 631 29.45 -12.79 10.29
C LEU A 631 28.69 -13.46 11.44
N GLY A 632 29.24 -14.51 12.01
CA GLY A 632 28.77 -15.17 13.22
C GLY A 632 29.84 -15.11 14.32
N LEU A 633 29.48 -14.63 15.50
CA LEU A 633 30.35 -14.49 16.66
C LEU A 633 29.81 -15.28 17.85
N LEU A 634 30.70 -15.63 18.78
CA LEU A 634 30.35 -16.23 20.08
C LEU A 634 29.48 -17.50 19.91
N ASN A 635 29.92 -18.43 19.06
CA ASN A 635 29.18 -19.64 18.69
C ASN A 635 27.81 -19.32 18.09
N ASN A 636 27.77 -18.35 17.17
CA ASN A 636 26.56 -17.87 16.48
C ASN A 636 25.49 -17.25 17.41
N ARG A 637 25.80 -16.84 18.64
CA ARG A 637 24.89 -16.05 19.45
C ARG A 637 24.66 -14.68 18.82
N LEU A 638 25.69 -14.04 18.28
CA LEU A 638 25.60 -12.82 17.51
C LEU A 638 25.81 -13.15 16.02
N ASN A 639 24.80 -12.90 15.20
CA ASN A 639 24.90 -13.03 13.77
C ASN A 639 24.62 -11.67 13.11
N MET A 640 25.40 -11.35 12.08
CA MET A 640 25.25 -10.14 11.29
C MET A 640 25.29 -10.50 9.80
N THR A 641 24.35 -9.98 9.04
CA THR A 641 24.38 -9.98 7.57
C THR A 641 24.32 -8.55 7.09
N ALA A 642 25.22 -8.15 6.23
CA ALA A 642 25.25 -6.82 5.65
C ALA A 642 25.49 -6.89 4.15
N ASP A 643 24.78 -6.08 3.38
CA ASP A 643 24.92 -5.97 1.93
C ASP A 643 25.03 -4.52 1.48
N ILE A 644 25.90 -4.24 0.52
CA ILE A 644 26.01 -2.98 -0.20
C ILE A 644 25.78 -3.27 -1.67
N TYR A 645 24.91 -2.50 -2.31
CA TYR A 645 24.53 -2.77 -3.69
C TYR A 645 24.42 -1.51 -4.55
N VAL A 646 24.62 -1.72 -5.85
CA VAL A 646 24.27 -0.77 -6.91
C VAL A 646 23.39 -1.51 -7.92
N ARG A 647 22.23 -0.93 -8.20
CA ARG A 647 21.28 -1.41 -9.19
C ARG A 647 21.13 -0.36 -10.29
N ASP A 648 21.39 -0.75 -11.52
CA ASP A 648 21.19 0.06 -12.71
C ASP A 648 19.99 -0.49 -13.48
N THR A 649 18.88 0.28 -13.55
CA THR A 649 17.75 0.01 -14.44
C THR A 649 18.01 0.76 -15.73
N LYS A 650 18.13 0.05 -16.83
CA LYS A 650 18.49 0.58 -18.15
C LYS A 650 17.35 0.37 -19.12
N ASP A 651 17.29 1.26 -20.10
CA ASP A 651 16.42 1.15 -21.26
C ASP A 651 14.93 1.08 -20.89
N MET A 652 14.52 1.85 -19.86
CA MET A 652 13.11 1.94 -19.46
C MET A 652 12.28 2.54 -20.56
N LEU A 653 11.07 1.99 -20.76
CA LEU A 653 10.11 2.45 -21.74
C LEU A 653 9.43 3.73 -21.28
N MET A 654 9.78 4.84 -21.91
CA MET A 654 9.22 6.16 -21.63
C MET A 654 8.84 6.84 -22.94
N ALA A 655 8.02 7.92 -22.86
CA ALA A 655 7.79 8.76 -24.02
C ALA A 655 9.14 9.22 -24.62
N SER A 656 9.27 9.18 -25.93
CA SER A 656 10.42 9.76 -26.64
C SER A 656 10.44 11.28 -26.49
N LYS A 657 11.37 11.98 -27.15
CA LYS A 657 11.35 13.45 -27.24
C LYS A 657 10.00 13.94 -27.76
N ASP A 658 9.52 15.04 -27.21
CA ASP A 658 8.26 15.62 -27.62
C ASP A 658 8.23 15.89 -29.14
N LEU A 659 7.16 15.47 -29.77
CA LEU A 659 6.90 15.79 -31.16
C LEU A 659 6.34 17.21 -31.27
N PRO A 660 6.64 17.94 -32.33
CA PRO A 660 5.98 19.23 -32.56
C PRO A 660 4.45 19.09 -32.55
N ASN A 661 3.74 20.07 -31.98
CA ASN A 661 2.27 20.03 -31.86
C ASN A 661 1.56 19.85 -33.22
N VAL A 662 2.18 20.29 -34.32
CA VAL A 662 1.67 20.10 -35.67
C VAL A 662 1.58 18.64 -36.12
N TYR A 663 2.27 17.73 -35.41
CA TYR A 663 2.21 16.29 -35.67
C TYR A 663 0.85 15.70 -35.29
N GLY A 664 0.15 16.32 -34.34
CA GLY A 664 -1.20 15.92 -33.93
C GLY A 664 -1.31 14.58 -33.16
N ALA A 665 -0.19 14.03 -32.70
CA ALA A 665 -0.18 12.79 -31.91
C ALA A 665 0.86 12.85 -30.79
N SER A 666 0.64 12.05 -29.73
CA SER A 666 1.57 11.92 -28.63
C SER A 666 2.88 11.25 -29.07
N SER A 667 3.96 11.55 -28.35
CA SER A 667 5.27 10.94 -28.62
C SER A 667 5.26 9.42 -28.41
N PRO A 668 5.90 8.64 -29.28
CA PRO A 668 6.00 7.19 -29.12
C PRO A 668 6.80 6.81 -27.87
N LYS A 669 6.52 5.65 -27.32
CA LYS A 669 7.35 5.06 -26.25
C LYS A 669 8.61 4.46 -26.85
N THR A 670 9.75 4.75 -26.26
CA THR A 670 11.07 4.18 -26.62
C THR A 670 11.85 3.80 -25.37
N ASN A 671 12.94 3.05 -25.50
CA ASN A 671 13.85 2.73 -24.41
C ASN A 671 14.74 3.96 -24.09
N ALA A 672 14.18 4.95 -23.39
CA ALA A 672 14.72 6.31 -23.30
C ALA A 672 15.29 6.72 -21.94
N ALA A 673 15.03 5.95 -20.87
CA ALA A 673 15.39 6.37 -19.52
C ALA A 673 16.21 5.33 -18.75
N ASN A 674 17.10 5.80 -17.87
CA ASN A 674 17.88 4.96 -16.97
C ASN A 674 17.83 5.51 -15.54
N LEU A 675 17.84 4.58 -14.58
CA LEU A 675 17.95 4.87 -13.15
C LEU A 675 19.17 4.18 -12.54
N ARG A 676 19.69 4.76 -11.48
CA ARG A 676 20.67 4.12 -10.60
C ARG A 676 20.24 4.21 -9.15
N THR A 677 20.04 3.05 -8.53
CA THR A 677 19.80 2.93 -7.10
C THR A 677 21.07 2.47 -6.39
N LYS A 678 21.48 3.20 -5.36
CA LYS A 678 22.54 2.80 -4.43
C LYS A 678 21.93 2.60 -3.06
N GLY A 679 22.31 1.51 -2.40
CA GLY A 679 21.81 1.27 -1.07
C GLY A 679 22.66 0.28 -0.28
N TRP A 680 22.31 0.17 0.99
CA TRP A 680 22.90 -0.78 1.92
C TRP A 680 21.80 -1.30 2.85
N GLU A 681 22.05 -2.48 3.40
CA GLU A 681 21.16 -3.11 4.38
C GLU A 681 21.98 -3.93 5.36
N ALA A 682 21.51 -3.98 6.61
CA ALA A 682 22.12 -4.78 7.65
C ALA A 682 21.05 -5.44 8.52
N SER A 683 21.30 -6.67 8.93
CA SER A 683 20.53 -7.38 9.93
C SER A 683 21.48 -7.90 10.99
N ILE A 684 21.19 -7.62 12.25
CA ILE A 684 21.97 -8.07 13.41
C ILE A 684 21.04 -8.85 14.33
N SER A 685 21.37 -10.08 14.64
CA SER A 685 20.59 -10.91 15.57
C SER A 685 21.45 -11.39 16.73
N TRP A 686 20.90 -11.25 17.94
CA TRP A 686 21.43 -11.84 19.14
C TRP A 686 20.46 -12.90 19.65
N ASN A 687 20.93 -14.12 19.87
CA ASN A 687 20.14 -15.22 20.42
C ASN A 687 20.94 -15.83 21.57
N ASP A 688 20.33 -15.96 22.74
CA ASP A 688 21.00 -16.58 23.88
C ASP A 688 19.98 -17.26 24.82
N SER A 689 20.47 -18.08 25.69
CA SER A 689 19.66 -18.75 26.69
C SER A 689 20.43 -18.93 28.00
N PHE A 690 19.72 -18.84 29.13
CA PHE A 690 20.25 -19.11 30.45
C PHE A 690 19.20 -19.81 31.31
N ASN A 691 19.68 -20.41 32.39
CA ASN A 691 18.77 -21.10 33.31
C ASN A 691 18.19 -20.09 34.32
N LEU A 692 16.86 -19.95 34.34
CA LEU A 692 16.12 -19.12 35.26
C LEU A 692 15.19 -20.01 36.11
N LYS A 693 15.45 -20.08 37.43
CA LYS A 693 14.70 -20.92 38.36
C LYS A 693 14.57 -22.40 37.93
N GLY A 694 15.64 -22.99 37.42
CA GLY A 694 15.68 -24.39 36.99
C GLY A 694 15.07 -24.68 35.61
N LYS A 695 14.66 -23.64 34.83
CA LYS A 695 14.11 -23.76 33.49
C LYS A 695 14.87 -22.85 32.53
N ALA A 696 15.03 -23.29 31.31
CA ALA A 696 15.69 -22.47 30.28
C ALA A 696 14.84 -21.23 29.97
N PHE A 697 15.45 -20.06 29.99
CA PHE A 697 14.94 -18.80 29.48
C PHE A 697 15.67 -18.54 28.18
N HIS A 698 14.95 -18.49 27.08
CA HIS A 698 15.48 -18.12 25.75
C HIS A 698 15.06 -16.72 25.42
N TYR A 699 15.96 -15.94 24.78
CA TYR A 699 15.63 -14.62 24.27
C TYR A 699 16.38 -14.32 22.99
N SER A 700 15.76 -13.49 22.15
CA SER A 700 16.35 -13.02 20.91
C SER A 700 16.05 -11.54 20.67
N VAL A 701 17.03 -10.86 20.08
CA VAL A 701 16.93 -9.48 19.62
C VAL A 701 17.38 -9.44 18.17
N VAL A 702 16.54 -8.95 17.27
CA VAL A 702 16.89 -8.78 15.84
C VAL A 702 16.73 -7.33 15.46
N LEU A 703 17.80 -6.73 14.95
CA LEU A 703 17.84 -5.37 14.45
C LEU A 703 17.93 -5.42 12.91
N GLY A 704 17.05 -4.75 12.24
CA GLY A 704 17.12 -4.53 10.80
C GLY A 704 17.30 -3.04 10.51
N LEU A 705 18.22 -2.68 9.61
CA LEU A 705 18.48 -1.31 9.21
C LEU A 705 18.80 -1.27 7.71
N ALA A 706 18.24 -0.31 6.98
CA ALA A 706 18.49 -0.17 5.56
C ALA A 706 18.29 1.25 5.07
N ASP A 707 18.98 1.59 3.99
CA ASP A 707 18.82 2.85 3.29
C ASP A 707 19.12 2.72 1.80
N ASN A 708 18.44 3.51 0.99
CA ASN A 708 18.69 3.58 -0.44
C ASN A 708 18.36 4.95 -1.03
N THR A 709 19.00 5.26 -2.16
CA THR A 709 18.73 6.45 -2.98
C THR A 709 18.70 6.06 -4.43
N THR A 710 17.76 6.64 -5.17
CA THR A 710 17.63 6.43 -6.61
C THR A 710 17.78 7.74 -7.36
N LYS A 711 18.65 7.75 -8.38
CA LYS A 711 18.88 8.90 -9.27
C LYS A 711 18.57 8.54 -10.71
N VAL A 712 18.04 9.51 -11.42
CA VAL A 712 17.89 9.45 -12.89
C VAL A 712 19.27 9.65 -13.53
N THR A 713 19.71 8.69 -14.34
CA THR A 713 21.02 8.76 -15.01
C THR A 713 20.94 9.04 -16.50
N LYS A 714 19.73 8.91 -17.07
CA LYS A 714 19.41 9.30 -18.44
C LYS A 714 17.92 9.56 -18.55
N TYR A 715 17.54 10.64 -19.17
CA TYR A 715 16.14 10.95 -19.53
C TYR A 715 16.11 12.00 -20.65
N ASN A 716 15.06 11.98 -21.48
CA ASN A 716 14.88 12.95 -22.56
C ASN A 716 14.26 14.25 -22.06
N ASN A 717 14.99 14.98 -21.22
CA ASN A 717 14.62 16.29 -20.69
C ASN A 717 15.90 17.15 -20.58
N ASP A 718 16.40 17.57 -21.72
CA ASP A 718 17.67 18.29 -21.84
C ASP A 718 17.62 19.63 -21.08
N ASN A 719 16.46 20.28 -21.04
CA ASN A 719 16.22 21.53 -20.33
C ASN A 719 16.02 21.34 -18.82
N LYS A 720 15.97 20.10 -18.34
CA LYS A 720 15.67 19.75 -16.94
C LYS A 720 14.43 20.43 -16.38
N THR A 721 13.38 20.50 -17.19
CA THR A 721 12.10 21.07 -16.79
C THR A 721 11.54 20.30 -15.61
N LEU A 722 11.14 21.00 -14.56
CA LEU A 722 10.52 20.40 -13.38
C LEU A 722 9.12 19.84 -13.72
N GLY A 723 8.69 18.80 -13.03
CA GLY A 723 7.42 18.11 -13.34
C GLY A 723 7.59 16.88 -14.23
N THR A 724 8.70 16.76 -14.96
CA THR A 724 9.15 15.53 -15.64
C THR A 724 10.52 15.13 -15.12
N PRO A 725 10.88 13.83 -15.12
CA PRO A 725 12.20 13.41 -14.69
C PRO A 725 13.30 14.08 -15.51
N TYR A 726 14.46 14.34 -14.89
CA TYR A 726 15.62 14.91 -15.58
C TYR A 726 16.91 14.23 -15.10
N GLU A 727 17.93 14.26 -15.94
CA GLU A 727 19.24 13.67 -15.61
C GLU A 727 19.87 14.36 -14.41
N GLY A 728 20.27 13.56 -13.41
CA GLY A 728 20.82 14.01 -12.11
C GLY A 728 19.78 14.12 -11.00
N GLN A 729 18.50 14.11 -11.30
CA GLN A 729 17.43 14.17 -10.31
C GLN A 729 17.52 13.00 -9.33
N GLN A 730 17.40 13.27 -8.05
CA GLN A 730 17.13 12.26 -7.03
C GLN A 730 15.62 12.06 -6.94
N LEU A 731 15.13 10.83 -7.10
CA LEU A 731 13.70 10.58 -7.02
C LEU A 731 13.14 10.98 -5.66
N GLY A 732 11.91 11.50 -5.68
CA GLY A 732 11.22 12.00 -4.49
C GLY A 732 11.60 13.40 -4.03
N GLU A 733 12.45 14.14 -4.75
CA GLU A 733 12.75 15.56 -4.45
C GLU A 733 11.48 16.39 -4.37
N ILE A 734 11.39 17.21 -3.34
CA ILE A 734 10.35 18.21 -3.16
C ILE A 734 10.98 19.58 -3.36
N TRP A 735 10.63 20.21 -4.47
CA TRP A 735 10.99 21.59 -4.75
C TRP A 735 10.01 22.52 -4.06
N GLY A 736 10.50 23.54 -3.39
CA GLY A 736 9.65 24.46 -2.64
C GLY A 736 10.34 25.76 -2.28
N TYR A 737 9.52 26.71 -1.86
CA TYR A 737 9.92 28.04 -1.44
C TYR A 737 10.47 28.04 -0.02
N VAL A 738 11.32 29.00 0.28
CA VAL A 738 11.80 29.25 1.64
C VAL A 738 10.92 30.31 2.30
N VAL A 739 10.52 30.05 3.54
CA VAL A 739 9.71 30.95 4.35
C VAL A 739 10.55 31.48 5.51
N ASP A 740 10.57 32.81 5.71
CA ASP A 740 11.25 33.54 6.80
C ASP A 740 10.33 33.77 8.03
N GLY A 741 9.13 33.25 8.01
CA GLY A 741 8.15 33.39 9.09
C GLY A 741 6.84 34.02 8.61
N LEU A 742 6.16 34.69 9.52
CA LEU A 742 4.97 35.51 9.26
C LEU A 742 5.33 36.98 9.42
N PHE A 743 4.67 37.85 8.65
CA PHE A 743 4.79 39.29 8.87
C PHE A 743 4.30 39.64 10.28
N LYS A 744 5.06 40.43 11.02
CA LYS A 744 4.72 40.79 12.41
C LYS A 744 3.76 41.98 12.51
N THR A 745 3.86 42.92 11.57
CA THR A 745 3.02 44.11 11.51
C THR A 745 2.58 44.39 10.09
N ASP A 746 1.47 45.14 9.94
CA ASP A 746 1.00 45.61 8.64
C ASP A 746 2.04 46.52 7.96
N GLU A 747 2.78 47.38 8.74
CA GLU A 747 3.84 48.21 8.22
C GLU A 747 5.00 47.39 7.62
N GLU A 748 5.38 46.25 8.25
CA GLU A 748 6.38 45.35 7.67
C GLU A 748 5.86 44.74 6.36
N ALA A 749 4.60 44.33 6.31
CA ALA A 749 4.00 43.70 5.12
C ALA A 749 3.88 44.69 3.95
N GLU A 750 3.45 45.93 4.22
CA GLU A 750 3.32 46.99 3.22
C GLU A 750 4.65 47.46 2.65
N ASN A 751 5.69 47.53 3.51
CA ASN A 751 7.05 47.97 3.11
C ASN A 751 7.95 46.83 2.66
N TYR A 752 7.45 45.60 2.55
CA TYR A 752 8.26 44.47 2.10
C TYR A 752 8.68 44.63 0.64
N PRO A 753 10.00 44.69 0.34
CA PRO A 753 10.47 45.02 -1.00
C PRO A 753 10.23 43.91 -2.04
N VAL A 754 9.98 42.68 -1.60
CA VAL A 754 9.84 41.54 -2.48
C VAL A 754 8.41 41.34 -2.92
N ASN A 755 8.20 41.34 -4.22
CA ASN A 755 6.87 40.99 -4.83
C ASN A 755 6.63 39.49 -4.78
N GLN A 756 5.81 39.05 -3.85
CA GLN A 756 5.42 37.65 -3.71
C GLN A 756 4.03 37.31 -4.29
N SER A 757 3.53 38.12 -5.23
CA SER A 757 2.19 37.94 -5.84
C SER A 757 2.02 36.60 -6.55
N TYR A 758 3.09 35.98 -7.04
CA TYR A 758 3.03 34.68 -7.67
C TYR A 758 2.61 33.57 -6.69
N VAL A 759 3.16 33.54 -5.50
CA VAL A 759 2.81 32.52 -4.47
C VAL A 759 1.65 33.01 -3.61
N ASN A 760 1.48 34.29 -3.48
CA ASN A 760 0.52 34.94 -2.60
C ASN A 760 -0.53 35.70 -3.37
N ASN A 761 -1.29 34.98 -4.22
CA ASN A 761 -2.30 35.58 -5.10
C ASN A 761 -3.55 36.02 -4.32
N ILE A 762 -3.33 36.71 -3.21
CA ILE A 762 -4.36 37.28 -2.35
C ILE A 762 -5.15 38.34 -3.11
N LEU A 763 -4.53 38.99 -4.10
CA LEU A 763 -5.14 40.03 -4.93
C LEU A 763 -6.25 39.53 -5.87
N ASN A 764 -6.33 38.23 -6.15
CA ASN A 764 -7.38 37.61 -6.97
C ASN A 764 -8.57 37.10 -6.14
N ILE A 765 -8.59 37.35 -4.86
CA ILE A 765 -9.73 37.05 -4.00
C ILE A 765 -10.81 38.10 -4.29
N SER A 766 -12.08 37.66 -4.33
CA SER A 766 -13.25 38.52 -4.68
C SER A 766 -13.40 39.74 -3.79
N VAL A 767 -12.79 39.76 -2.62
CA VAL A 767 -12.81 40.85 -1.66
C VAL A 767 -11.74 41.84 -2.01
N LYS A 768 -12.12 42.98 -2.53
CA LYS A 768 -11.26 44.10 -2.80
C LYS A 768 -10.52 44.53 -1.54
N SER A 769 -9.19 44.79 -1.69
CA SER A 769 -8.34 45.40 -0.67
C SER A 769 -7.56 44.44 0.23
N GLN A 770 -7.31 43.24 -0.15
CA GLN A 770 -6.46 42.39 0.68
C GLN A 770 -5.03 42.36 0.12
N GLY A 771 -4.23 43.36 0.49
CA GLY A 771 -2.79 43.32 0.42
C GLY A 771 -2.23 42.29 1.43
N LEU A 772 -0.91 42.24 1.51
CA LEU A 772 -0.21 41.54 2.58
C LEU A 772 -0.44 42.27 3.91
N HIS A 773 -0.64 41.48 4.95
CA HIS A 773 -0.88 41.99 6.30
C HIS A 773 -0.06 41.20 7.33
N ALA A 774 -0.01 41.71 8.56
CA ALA A 774 0.48 40.95 9.69
C ALA A 774 -0.14 39.54 9.73
N GLY A 775 0.67 38.52 9.96
CA GLY A 775 0.25 37.11 9.97
C GLY A 775 0.24 36.42 8.62
N ASP A 776 0.44 37.10 7.49
CA ASP A 776 0.66 36.43 6.21
C ASP A 776 2.09 35.85 6.11
N VAL A 777 2.27 34.84 5.23
CA VAL A 777 3.55 34.16 5.05
C VAL A 777 4.55 35.05 4.31
N LYS A 778 5.76 35.17 4.87
CA LYS A 778 6.86 35.94 4.31
C LYS A 778 7.82 35.00 3.57
N TYR A 779 7.87 35.11 2.25
CA TYR A 779 8.73 34.30 1.39
C TYR A 779 10.07 34.96 1.17
N VAL A 780 11.12 34.15 1.01
CA VAL A 780 12.50 34.59 0.77
C VAL A 780 12.77 34.59 -0.73
N ASP A 781 13.19 35.73 -1.24
CA ASP A 781 13.76 35.86 -2.58
C ASP A 781 15.20 35.24 -2.55
N LEU A 782 15.40 34.18 -3.36
CA LEU A 782 16.65 33.44 -3.37
C LEU A 782 17.62 33.91 -4.47
N ASP A 783 17.14 34.48 -5.56
CA ASP A 783 17.97 34.96 -6.68
C ASP A 783 18.21 36.47 -6.62
N GLY A 784 17.53 37.20 -5.74
CA GLY A 784 17.77 38.61 -5.43
C GLY A 784 17.18 39.59 -6.41
N ASP A 785 16.17 39.18 -7.20
CA ASP A 785 15.54 40.05 -8.19
C ASP A 785 14.30 40.80 -7.63
N ASN A 786 13.99 40.65 -6.34
CA ASN A 786 12.84 41.18 -5.61
C ASN A 786 11.47 40.66 -6.13
N ILE A 787 11.41 39.49 -6.78
CA ILE A 787 10.17 38.90 -7.26
C ILE A 787 10.19 37.40 -6.96
N ILE A 788 9.23 36.89 -6.20
CA ILE A 788 9.10 35.44 -6.00
C ILE A 788 8.59 34.79 -7.29
N SER A 789 9.44 34.02 -7.91
CA SER A 789 9.23 33.35 -9.19
C SER A 789 9.28 31.82 -9.08
N PRO A 790 8.55 31.07 -9.95
CA PRO A 790 8.66 29.63 -9.98
C PRO A 790 9.95 29.18 -10.66
N THR A 791 10.61 28.18 -10.11
CA THR A 791 11.66 27.44 -10.81
C THR A 791 11.01 26.48 -11.80
N LEU A 792 11.14 26.75 -13.09
CA LEU A 792 10.59 25.90 -14.15
C LEU A 792 11.59 24.81 -14.60
N SER A 793 12.87 25.04 -14.35
CA SER A 793 13.97 24.18 -14.77
C SER A 793 15.05 24.10 -13.69
N ALA A 794 15.60 22.91 -13.48
CA ALA A 794 16.76 22.73 -12.62
C ALA A 794 18.07 23.35 -13.18
N ASN A 795 18.09 23.78 -14.46
CA ASN A 795 19.17 24.54 -15.06
C ASN A 795 19.04 26.07 -14.83
N ASP A 796 17.84 26.53 -14.50
CA ASP A 796 17.53 27.96 -14.24
C ASP A 796 16.73 28.05 -12.94
N VAL A 797 17.46 27.98 -11.84
CA VAL A 797 16.88 27.98 -10.48
C VAL A 797 16.52 29.41 -10.10
N LYS A 798 15.26 29.62 -9.71
CA LYS A 798 14.70 30.86 -9.16
C LYS A 798 14.52 30.71 -7.62
N ASP A 799 13.36 31.07 -7.09
CA ASP A 799 13.09 31.10 -5.65
C ASP A 799 12.70 29.76 -5.02
N GLN A 800 12.85 28.69 -5.76
CA GLN A 800 12.64 27.35 -5.22
C GLN A 800 13.95 26.58 -5.12
N LYS A 801 14.08 25.77 -4.10
CA LYS A 801 15.16 24.78 -3.94
C LYS A 801 14.59 23.44 -3.50
N VAL A 802 15.40 22.39 -3.52
CA VAL A 802 15.02 21.09 -2.94
C VAL A 802 14.96 21.24 -1.43
N ILE A 803 13.75 21.24 -0.87
CA ILE A 803 13.50 21.41 0.57
C ILE A 803 13.30 20.08 1.30
N GLY A 804 13.04 18.98 0.57
CA GLY A 804 12.80 17.68 1.17
C GLY A 804 12.85 16.52 0.18
N ASN A 805 12.56 15.33 0.67
CA ASN A 805 12.40 14.13 -0.15
C ASN A 805 11.25 13.27 0.39
N SER A 806 10.35 12.83 -0.50
CA SER A 806 9.14 12.08 -0.17
C SER A 806 9.38 10.58 0.01
N LEU A 807 10.55 10.07 -0.34
CA LEU A 807 10.87 8.66 -0.21
C LEU A 807 11.43 8.33 1.18
N PRO A 808 11.09 7.16 1.74
CA PRO A 808 11.57 6.77 3.06
C PRO A 808 13.07 6.51 3.07
N ARG A 809 13.76 7.06 4.09
CA ARG A 809 15.19 6.89 4.33
C ARG A 809 15.40 6.32 5.72
N TYR A 810 16.45 5.52 5.88
CA TYR A 810 16.84 4.90 7.15
C TYR A 810 15.69 4.10 7.74
N THR A 811 15.18 3.15 6.96
CA THR A 811 14.14 2.22 7.44
C THR A 811 14.74 1.25 8.44
N TYR A 812 14.04 1.04 9.56
CA TYR A 812 14.54 0.18 10.63
C TYR A 812 13.45 -0.67 11.25
N SER A 813 13.87 -1.79 11.83
CA SER A 813 13.01 -2.64 12.66
C SER A 813 13.79 -3.21 13.84
N VAL A 814 13.09 -3.40 14.96
CA VAL A 814 13.60 -4.07 16.16
C VAL A 814 12.60 -5.15 16.54
N ARG A 815 13.04 -6.40 16.55
CA ARG A 815 12.24 -7.53 17.02
C ARG A 815 12.83 -8.05 18.29
N LEU A 816 11.97 -8.24 19.28
CA LEU A 816 12.27 -8.85 20.57
C LEU A 816 11.43 -10.13 20.68
N ALA A 817 12.02 -11.21 21.14
CA ALA A 817 11.29 -12.41 21.51
C ALA A 817 11.91 -13.06 22.75
N ALA A 818 11.07 -13.66 23.58
CA ALA A 818 11.51 -14.41 24.74
C ALA A 818 10.52 -15.55 25.04
N ASP A 819 11.01 -16.66 25.56
CA ASP A 819 10.17 -17.73 26.07
C ASP A 819 10.72 -18.30 27.41
N TRP A 820 9.81 -18.59 28.29
CA TRP A 820 10.12 -19.18 29.58
C TRP A 820 8.93 -19.92 30.18
N ASN A 821 9.11 -21.18 30.51
CA ASN A 821 8.14 -21.99 31.27
C ASN A 821 6.71 -21.97 30.71
N GLY A 822 6.57 -22.03 29.41
CA GLY A 822 5.28 -21.96 28.71
C GLY A 822 4.79 -20.55 28.39
N ILE A 823 5.39 -19.50 28.95
CA ILE A 823 5.12 -18.11 28.58
C ILE A 823 5.99 -17.77 27.34
N ASP A 824 5.40 -17.18 26.34
CA ASP A 824 6.10 -16.61 25.21
C ASP A 824 5.75 -15.13 25.03
N PHE A 825 6.74 -14.35 24.64
CA PHE A 825 6.63 -12.92 24.39
C PHE A 825 7.29 -12.59 23.06
N SER A 826 6.66 -11.72 22.30
CA SER A 826 7.30 -11.09 21.14
C SER A 826 6.85 -9.64 20.99
N ALA A 827 7.75 -8.78 20.48
CA ALA A 827 7.45 -7.40 20.13
C ALA A 827 8.19 -7.00 18.85
N LEU A 828 7.54 -6.17 18.05
CA LEU A 828 8.09 -5.63 16.81
C LEU A 828 7.89 -4.10 16.80
N LEU A 829 9.01 -3.38 16.79
CA LEU A 829 9.02 -1.96 16.45
C LEU A 829 9.49 -1.80 15.00
N GLN A 830 8.89 -0.86 14.28
CA GLN A 830 9.26 -0.53 12.91
C GLN A 830 9.14 0.97 12.69
N GLY A 831 10.04 1.51 11.87
CA GLY A 831 10.01 2.93 11.60
C GLY A 831 10.78 3.36 10.37
N VAL A 832 10.65 4.64 10.09
CA VAL A 832 11.32 5.39 9.03
C VAL A 832 12.04 6.57 9.70
N GLY A 833 13.35 6.69 9.49
CA GLY A 833 14.16 7.71 10.17
C GLY A 833 14.02 9.11 9.56
N ARG A 834 13.69 9.21 8.26
CA ARG A 834 13.45 10.49 7.59
C ARG A 834 12.57 10.28 6.36
N GLN A 835 11.51 11.06 6.27
CA GLN A 835 10.65 11.17 5.09
C GLN A 835 9.89 12.49 5.17
N HIS A 836 9.77 13.20 4.06
CA HIS A 836 9.03 14.46 4.02
C HIS A 836 7.74 14.33 3.23
N TRP A 837 6.77 15.08 3.65
CA TRP A 837 5.48 15.17 2.99
C TRP A 837 4.99 16.62 3.02
N TYR A 838 4.45 17.10 1.93
CA TYR A 838 3.77 18.36 1.89
C TYR A 838 2.27 18.09 1.71
N PRO A 839 1.39 18.57 2.62
CA PRO A 839 -0.04 18.35 2.52
C PRO A 839 -0.59 19.05 1.27
N ASN A 840 -1.30 18.30 0.39
CA ASN A 840 -2.00 18.95 -0.70
C ASN A 840 -3.24 19.71 -0.20
N GLY A 841 -3.80 20.58 -1.04
CA GLY A 841 -4.91 21.43 -0.66
C GLY A 841 -6.20 20.68 -0.30
N GLU A 842 -6.36 19.43 -0.70
CA GLU A 842 -7.51 18.59 -0.34
C GLU A 842 -7.34 17.90 1.04
N THR A 843 -6.20 18.08 1.71
CA THR A 843 -5.94 17.50 3.03
C THR A 843 -6.59 18.33 4.12
N SER A 844 -7.92 18.28 4.25
CA SER A 844 -8.68 19.05 5.22
C SER A 844 -8.30 18.76 6.67
N LEU A 845 -7.85 17.56 7.00
CA LEU A 845 -7.36 17.18 8.34
C LEU A 845 -6.05 17.88 8.75
N PHE A 846 -5.33 18.49 7.80
CA PHE A 846 -4.16 19.33 8.08
C PHE A 846 -4.49 20.82 7.95
N TRP A 847 -5.07 21.21 6.81
CA TRP A 847 -5.29 22.60 6.48
C TRP A 847 -6.58 23.19 7.09
N GLY A 848 -7.57 22.33 7.41
CA GLY A 848 -8.86 22.78 7.87
C GLY A 848 -9.47 23.83 6.95
N PRO A 849 -9.94 24.97 7.49
CA PRO A 849 -10.59 26.04 6.73
C PRO A 849 -9.67 26.76 5.73
N TYR A 850 -8.34 26.67 5.83
CA TYR A 850 -7.42 27.20 4.82
C TYR A 850 -7.57 26.51 3.47
N ALA A 851 -7.93 25.21 3.48
CA ALA A 851 -8.25 24.49 2.27
C ALA A 851 -9.69 24.77 1.83
N ARG A 852 -10.64 24.46 2.72
CA ARG A 852 -12.06 24.62 2.47
C ARG A 852 -12.76 25.22 3.70
N PRO A 853 -13.17 26.49 3.63
CA PRO A 853 -13.87 27.16 4.76
C PRO A 853 -15.21 26.54 5.16
N TYR A 854 -15.52 25.37 4.65
CA TYR A 854 -16.73 24.59 4.95
C TYR A 854 -16.35 23.15 5.37
N CYS A 855 -15.20 22.98 6.00
CA CYS A 855 -14.79 21.67 6.46
C CYS A 855 -15.61 21.20 7.66
N THR A 856 -15.98 19.92 7.65
CA THR A 856 -16.73 19.27 8.74
C THR A 856 -15.84 19.01 9.95
N PHE A 857 -14.63 18.47 9.70
CA PHE A 857 -13.75 17.99 10.77
C PHE A 857 -12.69 19.04 11.07
N ILE A 858 -13.06 20.03 11.90
CA ILE A 858 -12.12 21.01 12.42
C ILE A 858 -11.52 20.42 13.70
N PRO A 859 -10.19 20.34 13.84
CA PRO A 859 -9.55 19.97 15.09
C PRO A 859 -10.04 20.83 16.25
N LYS A 860 -10.30 20.21 17.41
CA LYS A 860 -10.60 20.98 18.61
C LYS A 860 -9.43 21.90 18.92
N ASP A 861 -9.75 23.10 19.38
CA ASP A 861 -8.77 24.13 19.67
C ASP A 861 -7.90 24.57 18.45
N PHE A 862 -8.41 24.34 17.21
CA PHE A 862 -7.75 24.71 15.96
C PHE A 862 -7.24 26.16 15.96
N LEU A 863 -8.04 27.11 16.51
CA LEU A 863 -7.68 28.53 16.54
C LEU A 863 -6.49 28.84 17.43
N THR A 864 -6.08 27.93 18.32
CA THR A 864 -4.87 28.13 19.13
C THR A 864 -3.58 28.07 18.29
N ASP A 865 -3.63 27.37 17.14
CA ASP A 865 -2.52 27.28 16.19
C ASP A 865 -2.62 28.30 15.05
N VAL A 866 -3.64 29.14 15.04
CA VAL A 866 -3.91 30.14 14.00
C VAL A 866 -3.43 31.52 14.50
N TRP A 867 -2.80 32.26 13.61
CA TRP A 867 -2.32 33.60 13.91
C TRP A 867 -3.46 34.54 14.31
N SER A 868 -3.21 35.29 15.34
CA SER A 868 -4.00 36.45 15.78
C SER A 868 -3.07 37.49 16.39
N GLU A 869 -3.60 38.71 16.66
CA GLU A 869 -2.81 39.73 17.34
C GLU A 869 -2.34 39.30 18.73
N ASP A 870 -3.14 38.45 19.41
CA ASP A 870 -2.79 37.88 20.71
C ASP A 870 -1.86 36.63 20.58
N ASN A 871 -1.70 36.08 19.39
CA ASN A 871 -0.86 34.89 19.11
C ASN A 871 -0.04 35.07 17.80
N PRO A 872 0.90 36.03 17.78
CA PRO A 872 1.66 36.41 16.58
C PRO A 872 2.67 35.32 16.13
N ASP A 873 3.03 34.38 17.00
CA ASP A 873 3.98 33.29 16.74
C ASP A 873 3.29 31.96 16.41
N ALA A 874 1.98 32.00 16.12
CA ALA A 874 1.19 30.80 15.77
C ALA A 874 1.80 30.01 14.60
N TYR A 875 1.49 28.72 14.56
CA TYR A 875 1.98 27.85 13.50
C TYR A 875 1.37 28.16 12.13
N PHE A 876 0.03 28.31 12.05
CA PHE A 876 -0.68 28.69 10.84
C PHE A 876 -0.75 30.22 10.69
N PRO A 877 -0.84 30.74 9.44
CA PRO A 877 -0.91 32.17 9.19
C PRO A 877 -2.28 32.76 9.63
N ARG A 878 -2.50 34.04 9.37
CA ARG A 878 -3.82 34.67 9.59
C ARG A 878 -4.94 33.94 8.84
N PRO A 879 -6.18 33.94 9.34
CA PRO A 879 -7.30 33.30 8.68
C PRO A 879 -7.50 33.78 7.23
N ARG A 880 -7.42 32.84 6.28
CA ARG A 880 -7.71 33.08 4.85
C ARG A 880 -8.26 31.81 4.23
N GLY A 881 -9.48 31.88 3.67
CA GLY A 881 -10.12 30.75 3.02
C GLY A 881 -9.48 30.42 1.67
N TYR A 882 -9.46 29.13 1.31
CA TYR A 882 -8.99 28.57 0.03
C TYR A 882 -7.52 28.79 -0.33
N VAL A 883 -6.70 29.32 0.56
CA VAL A 883 -5.28 29.61 0.27
C VAL A 883 -4.41 28.37 0.16
N ALA A 884 -4.87 27.20 0.63
CA ALA A 884 -4.18 25.94 0.49
C ALA A 884 -4.58 25.16 -0.77
N LEU A 885 -5.65 25.53 -1.47
CA LEU A 885 -6.11 24.85 -2.68
C LEU A 885 -5.25 25.20 -3.90
N ASP A 886 -4.92 24.20 -4.72
CA ASP A 886 -4.13 24.36 -5.97
C ASP A 886 -5.01 24.70 -7.19
N VAL A 887 -6.07 25.46 -7.00
CA VAL A 887 -6.95 25.90 -8.09
C VAL A 887 -6.40 27.12 -8.83
N ASN A 888 -5.58 27.91 -8.15
CA ASN A 888 -4.75 29.01 -8.64
C ASN A 888 -3.50 29.09 -7.77
N PRO A 889 -2.42 29.79 -8.15
CA PRO A 889 -1.30 30.01 -7.24
C PRO A 889 -1.80 30.62 -5.94
N ARG A 890 -1.76 29.84 -4.87
CA ARG A 890 -2.25 30.25 -3.54
C ARG A 890 -1.09 30.13 -2.55
N GLU A 891 -1.14 30.91 -1.48
CA GLU A 891 -0.10 31.06 -0.49
C GLU A 891 0.41 29.71 0.06
N LEU A 892 -0.48 28.80 0.42
CA LEU A 892 -0.17 27.53 1.06
C LEU A 892 -0.21 26.35 0.10
N SER A 893 -0.64 26.55 -1.14
CA SER A 893 -0.74 25.44 -2.12
C SER A 893 0.58 24.95 -2.66
N LYS A 894 1.61 25.80 -2.59
CA LYS A 894 2.95 25.48 -3.08
C LYS A 894 3.84 25.00 -1.93
N PRO A 895 4.63 23.93 -2.15
CA PRO A 895 5.55 23.46 -1.13
C PRO A 895 6.44 24.57 -0.60
N ASN A 896 6.58 24.64 0.72
CA ASN A 896 7.42 25.61 1.39
C ASN A 896 8.02 25.01 2.68
N THR A 897 9.05 25.65 3.19
CA THR A 897 9.81 25.13 4.34
C THR A 897 9.04 25.18 5.66
N ARG A 898 8.03 26.06 5.79
CA ARG A 898 7.26 26.20 7.03
C ARG A 898 6.29 25.04 7.25
N TYR A 899 5.59 24.60 6.19
CA TYR A 899 4.55 23.58 6.25
C TYR A 899 4.98 22.22 5.71
N LEU A 900 6.25 22.07 5.30
CA LEU A 900 6.84 20.79 4.96
C LEU A 900 6.88 19.90 6.21
N GLN A 901 6.16 18.79 6.17
CA GLN A 901 6.06 17.86 7.28
C GLN A 901 7.18 16.81 7.24
N ASN A 902 7.72 16.50 8.40
CA ASN A 902 8.52 15.30 8.58
C ASN A 902 7.62 14.16 9.08
N VAL A 903 7.37 13.17 8.22
CA VAL A 903 6.53 12.01 8.51
C VAL A 903 7.35 10.78 8.93
N ALA A 904 8.57 11.01 9.43
CA ALA A 904 9.34 9.99 10.13
C ALA A 904 8.51 9.42 11.30
N TYR A 905 8.67 8.14 11.61
CA TYR A 905 7.96 7.53 12.73
C TYR A 905 8.68 6.32 13.30
N CYS A 906 8.36 6.03 14.56
CA CYS A 906 8.62 4.77 15.24
C CYS A 906 7.30 4.20 15.75
N ARG A 907 6.94 2.99 15.32
CA ARG A 907 5.67 2.36 15.68
C ARG A 907 5.89 1.01 16.34
N LEU A 908 5.20 0.79 17.46
CA LEU A 908 5.06 -0.54 18.06
C LEU A 908 4.04 -1.31 17.21
N LYS A 909 4.58 -2.03 16.21
CA LYS A 909 3.77 -2.74 15.21
C LYS A 909 3.05 -3.93 15.79
N ASN A 910 3.72 -4.69 16.65
CA ASN A 910 3.12 -5.86 17.29
C ASN A 910 3.68 -6.06 18.69
N VAL A 911 2.83 -6.51 19.60
CA VAL A 911 3.20 -7.14 20.87
C VAL A 911 2.32 -8.37 21.04
N THR A 912 2.93 -9.52 21.29
CA THR A 912 2.19 -10.76 21.59
C THR A 912 2.71 -11.38 22.87
N VAL A 913 1.80 -11.78 23.75
CA VAL A 913 2.08 -12.53 24.99
C VAL A 913 1.22 -13.78 24.96
N GLY A 914 1.85 -14.94 25.03
CA GLY A 914 1.18 -16.24 25.02
C GLY A 914 1.50 -17.08 26.24
N TYR A 915 0.60 -18.00 26.55
CA TYR A 915 0.82 -19.03 27.54
C TYR A 915 0.39 -20.40 27.04
N SER A 916 1.33 -21.33 27.00
CA SER A 916 1.09 -22.72 26.63
C SER A 916 0.83 -23.53 27.87
N LEU A 917 -0.32 -24.21 27.93
CA LEU A 917 -0.71 -25.02 29.08
C LEU A 917 0.25 -26.19 29.30
N PRO A 918 0.51 -26.60 30.58
CA PRO A 918 1.36 -27.74 30.91
C PRO A 918 0.84 -29.04 30.27
N ARG A 919 1.73 -29.84 29.70
CA ARG A 919 1.38 -31.14 29.08
C ARG A 919 0.65 -32.10 30.02
N THR A 920 0.87 -31.98 31.33
CA THR A 920 0.21 -32.80 32.33
C THR A 920 -1.30 -32.60 32.37
N TRP A 921 -1.77 -31.36 32.12
CA TRP A 921 -3.21 -31.03 32.05
C TRP A 921 -3.81 -31.52 30.75
N LEU A 922 -3.04 -31.44 29.67
CA LEU A 922 -3.51 -31.74 28.32
C LEU A 922 -3.67 -33.24 28.04
N LYS A 923 -2.90 -34.08 28.70
CA LYS A 923 -2.99 -35.54 28.57
C LYS A 923 -4.38 -36.08 28.88
N ALA A 924 -5.06 -35.55 29.89
CA ALA A 924 -6.39 -35.94 30.27
C ALA A 924 -7.47 -35.57 29.21
N LEU A 925 -7.16 -34.54 28.40
CA LEU A 925 -8.03 -34.02 27.36
C LEU A 925 -7.67 -34.55 25.96
N HIS A 926 -6.70 -35.47 25.85
CA HIS A 926 -6.17 -35.96 24.56
C HIS A 926 -5.66 -34.86 23.63
N MET A 927 -5.17 -33.76 24.19
CA MET A 927 -4.61 -32.63 23.45
C MET A 927 -3.09 -32.63 23.51
N GLU A 928 -2.43 -32.31 22.36
CA GLU A 928 -0.96 -32.17 22.32
C GLU A 928 -0.52 -30.80 22.82
N ARG A 929 -1.26 -29.75 22.45
CA ARG A 929 -0.94 -28.35 22.79
C ARG A 929 -2.20 -27.52 22.90
N VAL A 930 -2.25 -26.67 23.93
CA VAL A 930 -3.19 -25.54 24.00
C VAL A 930 -2.40 -24.29 24.40
N ARG A 931 -2.53 -23.25 23.62
CA ARG A 931 -1.91 -21.94 23.89
C ARG A 931 -2.99 -20.87 23.83
N VAL A 932 -3.06 -20.01 24.84
CA VAL A 932 -3.86 -18.79 24.83
C VAL A 932 -2.94 -17.60 24.70
N TYR A 933 -3.36 -16.57 23.97
CA TYR A 933 -2.51 -15.42 23.75
C TYR A 933 -3.30 -14.12 23.56
N PHE A 934 -2.64 -13.03 23.92
CA PHE A 934 -3.01 -11.68 23.59
C PHE A 934 -2.05 -11.14 22.50
N SER A 935 -2.58 -10.40 21.53
CA SER A 935 -1.77 -9.71 20.53
C SER A 935 -2.31 -8.31 20.30
N GLY A 936 -1.43 -7.32 20.27
CA GLY A 936 -1.74 -5.95 19.92
C GLY A 936 -0.99 -5.51 18.67
N GLU A 937 -1.68 -4.81 17.74
CA GLU A 937 -1.09 -4.30 16.50
C GLU A 937 -1.21 -2.77 16.46
N ASN A 938 -0.16 -2.07 15.96
CA ASN A 938 -0.09 -0.61 15.79
C ASN A 938 -0.39 0.19 17.07
N LEU A 939 0.00 -0.30 18.26
CA LEU A 939 -0.45 0.21 19.55
C LEU A 939 -0.02 1.65 19.82
N PHE A 940 1.22 1.99 19.51
CA PHE A 940 1.81 3.30 19.74
C PHE A 940 2.61 3.76 18.53
N THR A 941 2.52 5.06 18.23
CA THR A 941 3.27 5.72 17.17
C THR A 941 3.88 7.00 17.70
N PHE A 942 5.18 7.16 17.49
CA PHE A 942 5.91 8.39 17.74
C PHE A 942 6.30 9.00 16.40
N SER A 943 5.96 10.25 16.16
CA SER A 943 6.26 10.97 14.92
C SER A 943 6.41 12.46 15.19
N PRO A 944 7.28 13.18 14.47
CA PRO A 944 7.37 14.63 14.50
C PRO A 944 6.32 15.34 13.62
N LEU A 945 5.37 14.61 13.04
CA LEU A 945 4.27 15.19 12.28
C LEU A 945 3.46 16.14 13.15
N HIS A 946 3.20 17.36 12.67
CA HIS A 946 2.49 18.37 13.44
C HIS A 946 1.04 17.97 13.78
N SER A 947 0.36 17.24 12.91
CA SER A 947 -1.04 16.85 13.12
C SER A 947 -1.19 15.49 13.81
N ASN A 948 -1.99 15.45 14.89
CA ASN A 948 -2.42 14.20 15.55
C ASN A 948 -3.62 13.52 14.86
N TYR A 949 -4.19 14.14 13.85
CA TYR A 949 -5.35 13.65 13.09
C TYR A 949 -4.96 12.89 11.84
N ILE A 950 -3.66 12.82 11.54
CA ILE A 950 -3.08 12.17 10.36
C ILE A 950 -2.09 11.10 10.79
N ASP A 951 -2.24 9.89 10.23
CA ASP A 951 -1.29 8.81 10.47
C ASP A 951 -0.03 9.03 9.62
N PRO A 952 1.18 9.08 10.21
CA PRO A 952 2.41 9.35 9.47
C PRO A 952 2.76 8.27 8.44
N GLU A 953 2.37 7.02 8.68
CA GLU A 953 2.54 5.94 7.71
C GLU A 953 1.64 6.15 6.49
N HIS A 954 0.41 6.60 6.70
CA HIS A 954 -0.51 6.94 5.62
C HIS A 954 -0.01 8.15 4.82
N ALA A 955 0.41 9.23 5.48
CA ALA A 955 0.99 10.40 4.82
C ALA A 955 2.25 10.03 4.01
N GLY A 956 3.07 9.12 4.55
CA GLY A 956 4.28 8.62 3.89
C GLY A 956 4.05 7.54 2.82
N ALA A 957 2.82 7.10 2.59
CA ALA A 957 2.51 5.99 1.69
C ALA A 957 2.76 6.29 0.20
N SER A 958 3.02 7.54 -0.18
CA SER A 958 3.34 7.90 -1.56
C SER A 958 4.70 7.30 -1.96
N THR A 959 4.67 6.37 -2.88
CA THR A 959 5.87 5.79 -3.52
C THR A 959 6.17 6.43 -4.87
N SER A 960 5.43 7.47 -5.25
CA SER A 960 5.61 8.16 -6.52
C SER A 960 6.93 8.92 -6.55
N TRP A 961 7.60 8.89 -7.70
CA TRP A 961 8.75 9.76 -7.96
C TRP A 961 8.34 11.24 -8.09
N LYS A 962 7.05 11.52 -8.32
CA LYS A 962 6.44 12.85 -8.21
C LYS A 962 6.32 13.20 -6.74
N SER A 963 6.38 14.46 -6.41
CA SER A 963 6.31 14.99 -5.05
C SER A 963 5.21 14.32 -4.20
N GLY A 964 5.46 14.15 -2.92
CA GLY A 964 4.58 13.46 -1.98
C GLY A 964 3.27 14.18 -1.64
N HIS A 965 2.56 14.68 -2.65
CA HIS A 965 1.24 15.28 -2.50
C HIS A 965 0.17 14.18 -2.52
N THR A 966 -0.06 13.54 -1.37
CA THR A 966 -1.19 12.61 -1.23
C THR A 966 -2.30 13.26 -0.40
N ASN A 967 -3.53 13.08 -0.87
CA ASN A 967 -4.70 13.35 -0.03
C ASN A 967 -4.83 12.21 0.99
N VAL A 968 -4.73 12.54 2.28
CA VAL A 968 -4.86 11.57 3.39
C VAL A 968 -6.29 11.48 3.93
N THR A 969 -7.26 12.12 3.28
CA THR A 969 -8.68 11.98 3.60
C THR A 969 -9.16 10.62 3.06
N SER A 970 -8.99 9.58 3.84
CA SER A 970 -9.32 8.22 3.45
C SER A 970 -9.63 7.35 4.68
N TYR A 971 -9.93 6.09 4.44
CA TYR A 971 -10.26 5.13 5.48
C TYR A 971 -9.21 5.07 6.60
N PRO A 972 -9.55 5.33 7.88
CA PRO A 972 -8.58 5.49 8.96
C PRO A 972 -7.85 4.19 9.28
N MET A 973 -6.55 4.30 9.58
CA MET A 973 -5.73 3.21 10.08
C MET A 973 -6.17 2.77 11.47
N SER A 974 -5.93 1.50 11.83
CA SER A 974 -6.35 0.94 13.13
C SER A 974 -5.20 0.44 13.96
N LYS A 975 -5.31 0.64 15.27
CA LYS A 975 -4.71 -0.22 16.31
C LYS A 975 -5.69 -1.35 16.63
N THR A 976 -5.16 -2.55 16.84
CA THR A 976 -6.00 -3.74 17.03
C THR A 976 -5.55 -4.50 18.28
N TYR A 977 -6.51 -4.97 19.06
CA TYR A 977 -6.32 -5.81 20.24
C TYR A 977 -6.97 -7.16 19.97
N SER A 978 -6.25 -8.24 20.18
CA SER A 978 -6.68 -9.60 19.81
C SER A 978 -6.49 -10.57 20.96
N PHE A 979 -7.44 -11.46 21.14
CA PHE A 979 -7.36 -12.63 22.02
C PHE A 979 -7.52 -13.89 21.18
N GLY A 980 -6.59 -14.81 21.34
CA GLY A 980 -6.58 -16.02 20.53
C GLY A 980 -6.30 -17.29 21.33
N ILE A 981 -6.69 -18.39 20.73
CA ILE A 981 -6.44 -19.75 21.24
C ILE A 981 -5.91 -20.62 20.09
N ASP A 982 -4.83 -21.36 20.37
CA ASP A 982 -4.27 -22.40 19.49
C ASP A 982 -4.46 -23.74 20.17
N VAL A 983 -5.08 -24.70 19.50
CA VAL A 983 -5.29 -26.06 19.98
C VAL A 983 -4.74 -27.05 18.96
N THR A 984 -3.98 -28.04 19.43
CA THR A 984 -3.52 -29.16 18.60
C THR A 984 -3.86 -30.47 19.29
N PHE A 985 -4.50 -31.37 18.53
CA PHE A 985 -4.94 -32.70 18.94
C PHE A 985 -4.02 -33.78 18.39
#